data_f377e4a7217974faa047caf46d94db35
#
_entry.id   f377e4a7217974faa047caf46d94db35
#
_cell.length_a   1.000
_cell.length_b   1.000
_cell.length_c   1.000
_cell.angle_alpha   90.00
_cell.angle_beta   90.00
_cell.angle_gamma   90.00
#
_symmetry.space_group_name_H-M   'P 1'
#
loop_
_entity.id
_entity.type
_entity.pdbx_description
1 polymer ?
#
loop_
_entity_poly.entity_id
_entity_poly.type
_entity_poly.pdbx_seq_one_letter_code
_entity_poly.pdbx_strand_id
1 'polypeptide(L)'
;MKKYNPQEIEKRWQDFWEKNKTFQAKDNSKKPKKFVLVEFPYPSGAGLHMGHLRPYVAADVYARYHRMKGFETLFPIGWDAFGLPAENYAIKMGVHPSITTAQNIKNAKKQMQSWGLSFDWNREINTTDPDYYKWTQWLFLQFYKKGLAYESTGLINWCPKDKTGLANEEVIDGKCERCGTVVEKKELRQWYLKITEYAEKLLEGLKNLPEWPEAVKLQQENWIGKKTGINITYDFEKKYNYVLLHGFNGSSEGIFFPWLKAELKKKGIKYQAPNLPNSQNPTEEEQVSFVLNNCKFDENTIVFGHSLGAVVAMKVLEKLKHKVAGLVMAGGFSTANFKDKERPFHKTFNWNFDYKKIKKQTSFIKILSDPTDYAVRIEQGKNLSKELDCVLVEAAGKLPHYTSEVEPEIFNILLPQVTCFTTRPDTNFGATFVVLGPEHPLLKDRNLLNVDEKHWKEIVKYQEKVKNMAEEERLSEGRKKTGVFTGLYLVNSLNNYKMPVFVSDYVLGNVGTGAVVGVPGHDKRDFEFAQVFKIPVIRVVQKDATDTAPITKVEQVQEEEGIMVNSEFLNGLNIHQATEKIMDYMESAGYGKRVTNYKLRDWVFSRQRYWGEPIPLIHCEDCGVVPVPEKDLPVKLPNVKKYEPTGTGESPLADIKNWLKTKCPKCGKLAWRETNTMPQWAGSSWYWLRYADSKNKKKFSDIKKQTFWTPVDVYFGGMEHTTLHLLYSRFWNLFLYDQGLVAVKEPYALRKPHGIVLGSDGEKMSKSRGNVVDPQAVVKQYGADVLRMYELFLGPHEAMVSWSDKGIVGVARFLDRIWNWVNEIVEAPHEKVTSPHPSPHKGRVPEAGGVVDTEKVQRELNKLIKKITEDIEGFRFNTSISAFMEFHNSIKDDFITLESLKKFLIVLYPFAPHIAEELTERIRELEKKRISKTSIQLESWPSFDESLIVEKEVEVVVQINGKVRGKIKVPSGSLEQTVTDEAKKLEPVKQALVNESIKRVIFVKDRLINLVI
;
A
#
# COMPACT_ATOMS: atom_id res chain seq x y z
N MET A 1 9.81 -25.71 50.36
CA MET A 1 9.20 -25.29 49.04
C MET A 1 10.25 -25.46 47.90
N LYS A 2 9.89 -26.20 46.82
CA LYS A 2 10.74 -26.24 45.63
C LYS A 2 10.70 -24.85 44.93
N LYS A 3 11.84 -24.30 44.64
CA LYS A 3 11.99 -23.04 43.90
C LYS A 3 11.30 -23.20 42.53
N TYR A 4 10.68 -22.12 42.02
CA TYR A 4 10.17 -22.09 40.64
C TYR A 4 11.29 -22.40 39.66
N ASN A 5 11.10 -23.45 38.84
CA ASN A 5 12.02 -23.88 37.80
C ASN A 5 11.34 -23.75 36.43
N PRO A 6 11.46 -22.61 35.76
CA PRO A 6 10.79 -22.40 34.50
C PRO A 6 11.25 -23.39 33.43
N GLN A 7 12.53 -23.76 33.36
CA GLN A 7 13.06 -24.64 32.33
C GLN A 7 12.41 -26.04 32.31
N GLU A 8 12.06 -26.55 33.48
CA GLU A 8 11.38 -27.86 33.61
C GLU A 8 9.85 -27.73 33.42
N ILE A 9 9.27 -26.77 34.08
CA ILE A 9 7.80 -26.57 34.10
C ILE A 9 7.28 -26.16 32.72
N GLU A 10 7.93 -25.18 32.09
CA GLU A 10 7.50 -24.65 30.80
C GLU A 10 7.60 -25.74 29.71
N LYS A 11 8.71 -26.48 29.66
CA LYS A 11 8.89 -27.57 28.69
C LYS A 11 7.83 -28.65 28.84
N ARG A 12 7.50 -29.03 30.10
CA ARG A 12 6.48 -30.05 30.40
C ARG A 12 5.10 -29.64 29.87
N TRP A 13 4.72 -28.36 30.04
CA TRP A 13 3.42 -27.86 29.60
C TRP A 13 3.37 -27.66 28.10
N GLN A 14 4.44 -27.20 27.47
CA GLN A 14 4.55 -27.10 26.01
C GLN A 14 4.34 -28.48 25.35
N ASP A 15 5.03 -29.51 25.86
CA ASP A 15 4.88 -30.89 25.38
C ASP A 15 3.46 -31.43 25.60
N PHE A 16 2.84 -31.07 26.72
CA PHE A 16 1.46 -31.46 27.02
C PHE A 16 0.49 -30.82 26.00
N TRP A 17 0.59 -29.53 25.74
CA TRP A 17 -0.28 -28.83 24.78
C TRP A 17 -0.13 -29.38 23.37
N GLU A 18 1.09 -29.64 22.95
CA GLU A 18 1.36 -30.20 21.62
C GLU A 18 0.77 -31.61 21.46
N LYS A 19 1.04 -32.48 22.41
CA LYS A 19 0.52 -33.87 22.45
C LYS A 19 -1.01 -33.94 22.41
N ASN A 20 -1.67 -33.06 23.17
CA ASN A 20 -3.13 -33.04 23.28
C ASN A 20 -3.80 -32.14 22.23
N LYS A 21 -3.04 -31.45 21.38
CA LYS A 21 -3.56 -30.53 20.36
C LYS A 21 -4.50 -29.48 20.99
N THR A 22 -4.12 -28.96 22.15
CA THR A 22 -4.95 -28.11 23.03
C THR A 22 -5.52 -26.89 22.29
N PHE A 23 -4.80 -26.37 21.32
CA PHE A 23 -5.15 -25.13 20.60
C PHE A 23 -5.70 -25.34 19.19
N GLN A 24 -5.98 -26.59 18.81
CA GLN A 24 -6.50 -26.90 17.48
C GLN A 24 -7.94 -26.39 17.32
N ALA A 25 -8.16 -25.54 16.31
CA ALA A 25 -9.47 -25.02 15.94
C ALA A 25 -10.28 -26.04 15.12
N LYS A 26 -11.60 -26.06 15.34
CA LYS A 26 -12.55 -26.97 14.66
C LYS A 26 -13.36 -26.20 13.62
N ASP A 27 -13.37 -26.69 12.38
CA ASP A 27 -14.22 -26.15 11.33
C ASP A 27 -15.70 -26.43 11.63
N ASN A 28 -16.56 -25.49 11.27
CA ASN A 28 -18.02 -25.62 11.40
C ASN A 28 -18.49 -25.89 12.85
N SER A 29 -17.78 -25.37 13.83
CA SER A 29 -18.16 -25.41 15.24
C SER A 29 -19.52 -24.71 15.45
N LYS A 30 -20.28 -25.15 16.46
CA LYS A 30 -21.49 -24.43 16.92
C LYS A 30 -21.16 -23.21 17.79
N LYS A 31 -19.91 -23.09 18.24
CA LYS A 31 -19.43 -21.92 19.00
C LYS A 31 -19.27 -20.72 18.07
N PRO A 32 -19.44 -19.49 18.56
CA PRO A 32 -19.08 -18.32 17.79
C PRO A 32 -17.58 -18.37 17.43
N LYS A 33 -17.23 -17.93 16.23
CA LYS A 33 -15.83 -17.96 15.76
C LYS A 33 -15.03 -16.75 16.25
N LYS A 34 -13.73 -16.94 16.39
CA LYS A 34 -12.77 -15.85 16.56
C LYS A 34 -11.51 -16.16 15.77
N PHE A 35 -11.26 -15.41 14.72
CA PHE A 35 -10.04 -15.57 13.90
C PHE A 35 -9.03 -14.48 14.28
N VAL A 36 -8.02 -14.87 15.03
CA VAL A 36 -6.90 -14.02 15.45
C VAL A 36 -5.74 -14.24 14.48
N LEU A 37 -5.27 -13.19 13.83
CA LEU A 37 -4.20 -13.27 12.84
C LEU A 37 -3.01 -12.41 13.29
N VAL A 38 -1.82 -12.92 13.07
CA VAL A 38 -0.55 -12.19 13.15
C VAL A 38 0.14 -12.23 11.80
N GLU A 39 0.94 -11.23 11.49
CA GLU A 39 1.82 -11.29 10.33
C GLU A 39 2.80 -12.45 10.47
N PHE A 40 2.85 -13.31 9.47
CA PHE A 40 3.76 -14.44 9.47
C PHE A 40 5.19 -13.98 9.13
N PRO A 41 6.22 -14.53 9.79
CA PRO A 41 7.56 -14.00 9.69
C PRO A 41 8.29 -14.44 8.42
N TYR A 42 9.26 -13.60 8.00
CA TYR A 42 10.25 -13.97 7.00
C TYR A 42 11.36 -14.78 7.65
N PRO A 43 11.65 -16.01 7.20
CA PRO A 43 12.75 -16.83 7.72
C PRO A 43 14.11 -16.38 7.13
N SER A 44 14.43 -15.09 7.27
CA SER A 44 15.58 -14.40 6.66
C SER A 44 16.83 -14.35 7.53
N GLY A 45 16.86 -15.09 8.63
CA GLY A 45 17.97 -15.13 9.57
C GLY A 45 17.89 -16.32 10.51
N ALA A 46 18.91 -16.47 11.37
CA ALA A 46 19.05 -17.61 12.25
C ALA A 46 17.96 -17.75 13.33
N GLY A 47 17.11 -16.70 13.53
CA GLY A 47 16.04 -16.71 14.50
C GLY A 47 15.21 -15.43 14.49
N LEU A 48 14.11 -15.46 15.23
CA LEU A 48 13.22 -14.34 15.50
C LEU A 48 13.81 -13.42 16.57
N HIS A 49 13.40 -12.16 16.58
CA HIS A 49 13.84 -11.14 17.54
C HIS A 49 12.64 -10.57 18.33
N MET A 50 12.91 -9.69 19.31
CA MET A 50 11.89 -9.09 20.20
C MET A 50 10.74 -8.43 19.44
N GLY A 51 11.02 -7.77 18.31
CA GLY A 51 9.96 -7.14 17.48
C GLY A 51 8.92 -8.12 16.94
N HIS A 52 9.26 -9.40 16.74
CA HIS A 52 8.28 -10.43 16.40
C HIS A 52 7.49 -10.89 17.63
N LEU A 53 8.15 -10.96 18.78
CA LEU A 53 7.54 -11.47 20.01
C LEU A 53 6.39 -10.58 20.48
N ARG A 54 6.54 -9.26 20.41
CA ARG A 54 5.57 -8.28 20.91
C ARG A 54 4.15 -8.49 20.34
N PRO A 55 3.90 -8.49 19.01
CA PRO A 55 2.57 -8.76 18.48
C PRO A 55 2.11 -10.20 18.73
N TYR A 56 3.03 -11.18 18.76
CA TYR A 56 2.67 -12.58 18.94
C TYR A 56 2.16 -12.85 20.34
N VAL A 57 2.80 -12.30 21.38
CA VAL A 57 2.33 -12.45 22.76
C VAL A 57 1.00 -11.73 22.99
N ALA A 58 0.84 -10.53 22.45
CA ALA A 58 -0.42 -9.79 22.55
C ALA A 58 -1.58 -10.55 21.89
N ALA A 59 -1.36 -11.09 20.69
CA ALA A 59 -2.33 -11.90 19.98
C ALA A 59 -2.61 -13.23 20.71
N ASP A 60 -1.60 -13.84 21.34
CA ASP A 60 -1.75 -15.07 22.12
C ASP A 60 -2.61 -14.87 23.37
N VAL A 61 -2.39 -13.77 24.10
CA VAL A 61 -3.25 -13.39 25.24
C VAL A 61 -4.70 -13.26 24.77
N TYR A 62 -4.94 -12.54 23.69
CA TYR A 62 -6.27 -12.35 23.11
C TYR A 62 -6.90 -13.67 22.66
N ALA A 63 -6.12 -14.55 22.02
CA ALA A 63 -6.60 -15.86 21.56
C ALA A 63 -6.94 -16.81 22.73
N ARG A 64 -6.09 -16.89 23.76
CA ARG A 64 -6.35 -17.70 24.96
C ARG A 64 -7.60 -17.23 25.68
N TYR A 65 -7.74 -15.93 25.90
CA TYR A 65 -8.90 -15.33 26.51
C TYR A 65 -10.20 -15.69 25.76
N HIS A 66 -10.24 -15.51 24.44
CA HIS A 66 -11.46 -15.81 23.67
C HIS A 66 -11.82 -17.30 23.65
N ARG A 67 -10.83 -18.22 23.65
CA ARG A 67 -11.12 -19.63 23.85
C ARG A 67 -11.81 -19.89 25.18
N MET A 68 -11.36 -19.25 26.26
CA MET A 68 -11.94 -19.37 27.59
C MET A 68 -13.33 -18.69 27.71
N LYS A 69 -13.58 -17.67 26.86
CA LYS A 69 -14.91 -17.05 26.68
C LYS A 69 -15.86 -17.92 25.86
N GLY A 70 -15.44 -19.11 25.45
CA GLY A 70 -16.27 -20.05 24.71
C GLY A 70 -16.29 -19.89 23.19
N PHE A 71 -15.41 -19.09 22.62
CA PHE A 71 -15.28 -18.97 21.18
C PHE A 71 -14.50 -20.14 20.58
N GLU A 72 -14.84 -20.54 19.35
CA GLU A 72 -13.97 -21.35 18.52
C GLU A 72 -12.91 -20.43 17.91
N THR A 73 -11.69 -20.51 18.43
CA THR A 73 -10.64 -19.56 18.12
C THR A 73 -9.61 -20.15 17.18
N LEU A 74 -9.48 -19.57 15.97
CA LEU A 74 -8.43 -19.88 15.01
C LEU A 74 -7.28 -18.89 15.21
N PHE A 75 -6.11 -19.40 15.63
CA PHE A 75 -4.87 -18.66 15.78
C PHE A 75 -3.74 -19.41 15.09
N PRO A 76 -3.58 -19.25 13.76
CA PRO A 76 -2.62 -19.99 12.95
C PRO A 76 -1.30 -19.26 12.84
N ILE A 77 -0.28 -19.97 12.34
CA ILE A 77 1.03 -19.41 11.97
C ILE A 77 1.58 -20.10 10.73
N GLY A 78 2.49 -19.43 10.02
CA GLY A 78 3.18 -19.95 8.83
C GLY A 78 4.43 -19.16 8.52
N TRP A 79 4.92 -19.30 7.29
CA TRP A 79 6.20 -18.78 6.86
C TRP A 79 6.09 -18.07 5.51
N ASP A 80 6.40 -16.78 5.48
CA ASP A 80 6.61 -16.04 4.24
C ASP A 80 8.05 -16.24 3.80
N ALA A 81 8.28 -17.33 3.07
CA ALA A 81 9.60 -17.92 2.91
C ALA A 81 10.24 -17.67 1.54
N PHE A 82 9.50 -17.07 0.60
CA PHE A 82 10.04 -16.56 -0.66
C PHE A 82 10.56 -15.13 -0.53
N GLY A 83 11.23 -14.64 -1.56
CA GLY A 83 11.62 -13.25 -1.74
C GLY A 83 13.04 -12.90 -1.31
N LEU A 84 13.36 -11.62 -1.46
CA LEU A 84 14.70 -11.05 -1.27
C LEU A 84 15.34 -11.35 0.09
N PRO A 85 14.62 -11.27 1.23
CA PRO A 85 15.26 -11.48 2.53
C PRO A 85 15.88 -12.88 2.67
N ALA A 86 15.14 -13.92 2.26
CA ALA A 86 15.61 -15.30 2.32
C ALA A 86 16.73 -15.58 1.32
N GLU A 87 16.60 -15.05 0.09
CA GLU A 87 17.59 -15.22 -0.98
C GLU A 87 18.91 -14.53 -0.64
N ASN A 88 18.87 -13.27 -0.20
CA ASN A 88 20.07 -12.52 0.17
C ASN A 88 20.79 -13.17 1.36
N TYR A 89 20.05 -13.72 2.32
CA TYR A 89 20.64 -14.49 3.41
C TYR A 89 21.34 -15.76 2.90
N ALA A 90 20.71 -16.49 1.98
CA ALA A 90 21.29 -17.69 1.37
C ALA A 90 22.56 -17.40 0.56
N ILE A 91 22.57 -16.32 -0.23
CA ILE A 91 23.75 -15.83 -0.96
C ILE A 91 24.88 -15.52 0.02
N LYS A 92 24.61 -14.80 1.11
CA LYS A 92 25.60 -14.49 2.14
C LYS A 92 26.19 -15.73 2.80
N MET A 93 25.40 -16.80 2.93
CA MET A 93 25.82 -18.05 3.55
C MET A 93 26.47 -19.02 2.54
N GLY A 94 26.44 -18.71 1.24
CA GLY A 94 26.93 -19.61 0.17
C GLY A 94 26.15 -20.91 0.04
N VAL A 95 24.85 -20.93 0.42
CA VAL A 95 24.01 -22.13 0.49
C VAL A 95 22.71 -21.88 -0.25
N HIS A 96 22.16 -22.92 -0.90
CA HIS A 96 20.90 -22.81 -1.63
C HIS A 96 19.74 -22.32 -0.73
N PRO A 97 18.88 -21.37 -1.18
CA PRO A 97 17.86 -20.75 -0.34
C PRO A 97 16.86 -21.74 0.27
N SER A 98 16.54 -22.86 -0.40
CA SER A 98 15.68 -23.90 0.18
C SER A 98 16.25 -24.52 1.46
N ILE A 99 17.59 -24.65 1.57
CA ILE A 99 18.26 -25.26 2.72
C ILE A 99 18.28 -24.27 3.89
N THR A 100 18.71 -23.02 3.63
CA THR A 100 18.74 -21.99 4.66
C THR A 100 17.35 -21.67 5.18
N THR A 101 16.36 -21.58 4.30
CA THR A 101 14.97 -21.32 4.65
C THR A 101 14.39 -22.44 5.53
N ALA A 102 14.59 -23.71 5.15
CA ALA A 102 14.13 -24.85 5.96
C ALA A 102 14.77 -24.86 7.36
N GLN A 103 16.07 -24.56 7.47
CA GLN A 103 16.76 -24.49 8.76
C GLN A 103 16.25 -23.33 9.61
N ASN A 104 16.05 -22.15 8.99
CA ASN A 104 15.55 -20.96 9.69
C ASN A 104 14.11 -21.15 10.19
N ILE A 105 13.24 -21.78 9.38
CA ILE A 105 11.87 -22.17 9.78
C ILE A 105 11.93 -23.10 11.00
N LYS A 106 12.77 -24.14 10.97
CA LYS A 106 12.92 -25.06 12.08
C LYS A 106 13.34 -24.37 13.37
N ASN A 107 14.27 -23.42 13.27
CA ASN A 107 14.76 -22.62 14.42
C ASN A 107 13.64 -21.70 14.94
N ALA A 108 13.00 -20.93 14.05
CA ALA A 108 11.93 -20.01 14.43
C ALA A 108 10.73 -20.74 15.06
N LYS A 109 10.36 -21.92 14.53
CA LYS A 109 9.31 -22.77 15.11
C LYS A 109 9.64 -23.19 16.54
N LYS A 110 10.86 -23.64 16.78
CA LYS A 110 11.34 -23.98 18.14
C LYS A 110 11.29 -22.79 19.09
N GLN A 111 11.67 -21.59 18.61
CA GLN A 111 11.56 -20.36 19.40
C GLN A 111 10.10 -20.07 19.79
N MET A 112 9.17 -20.05 18.82
CA MET A 112 7.76 -19.80 19.06
C MET A 112 7.13 -20.84 20.04
N GLN A 113 7.50 -22.10 19.88
CA GLN A 113 7.08 -23.17 20.81
C GLN A 113 7.63 -22.91 22.23
N SER A 114 8.91 -22.53 22.36
CA SER A 114 9.53 -22.22 23.66
C SER A 114 8.95 -20.97 24.32
N TRP A 115 8.34 -20.06 23.57
CA TRP A 115 7.61 -18.88 24.11
C TRP A 115 6.20 -19.23 24.59
N GLY A 116 5.79 -20.49 24.44
CA GLY A 116 4.49 -20.98 24.87
C GLY A 116 3.31 -20.37 24.10
N LEU A 117 3.49 -20.03 22.82
CA LEU A 117 2.43 -19.46 21.98
C LEU A 117 1.39 -20.52 21.59
N SER A 118 0.12 -20.16 21.68
CA SER A 118 -1.01 -21.09 21.45
C SER A 118 -1.44 -21.17 19.98
N PHE A 119 -0.47 -21.24 19.06
CA PHE A 119 -0.76 -21.40 17.65
C PHE A 119 -1.38 -22.76 17.32
N ASP A 120 -2.33 -22.77 16.38
CA ASP A 120 -2.81 -23.99 15.74
C ASP A 120 -1.81 -24.48 14.68
N TRP A 121 -0.79 -25.20 15.09
CA TRP A 121 0.24 -25.76 14.22
C TRP A 121 -0.29 -26.74 13.14
N ASN A 122 -1.53 -27.22 13.29
CA ASN A 122 -2.16 -28.07 12.28
C ASN A 122 -2.54 -27.27 11.02
N ARG A 123 -2.59 -25.94 11.14
CA ARG A 123 -2.86 -24.99 10.04
C ARG A 123 -1.59 -24.31 9.49
N GLU A 124 -0.42 -24.80 9.90
CA GLU A 124 0.86 -24.26 9.42
C GLU A 124 0.93 -24.26 7.89
N ILE A 125 1.40 -23.15 7.32
CA ILE A 125 1.62 -22.98 5.88
C ILE A 125 3.03 -22.45 5.60
N ASN A 126 3.52 -22.68 4.36
CA ASN A 126 4.80 -22.18 3.89
C ASN A 126 4.65 -21.73 2.44
N THR A 127 4.95 -20.46 2.15
CA THR A 127 4.81 -19.91 0.79
C THR A 127 5.71 -20.61 -0.24
N THR A 128 6.81 -21.25 0.19
CA THR A 128 7.70 -22.03 -0.71
C THR A 128 7.23 -23.46 -0.96
N ASP A 129 6.15 -23.90 -0.31
CA ASP A 129 5.58 -25.22 -0.57
C ASP A 129 4.89 -25.21 -1.96
N PRO A 130 5.21 -26.17 -2.86
CA PRO A 130 4.50 -26.33 -4.12
C PRO A 130 2.97 -26.45 -3.99
N ASP A 131 2.47 -27.05 -2.92
CA ASP A 131 1.04 -27.14 -2.62
C ASP A 131 0.43 -25.79 -2.18
N TYR A 132 1.27 -24.83 -1.78
CA TYR A 132 0.86 -23.44 -1.50
C TYR A 132 0.97 -22.56 -2.74
N TYR A 133 2.16 -22.40 -3.33
CA TYR A 133 2.35 -21.44 -4.42
C TYR A 133 1.68 -21.87 -5.75
N LYS A 134 1.30 -23.13 -5.90
CA LYS A 134 0.34 -23.55 -6.93
C LYS A 134 -0.88 -22.62 -6.97
N TRP A 135 -1.38 -22.27 -5.79
CA TRP A 135 -2.58 -21.45 -5.67
C TRP A 135 -2.27 -19.96 -5.86
N THR A 136 -1.11 -19.47 -5.45
CA THR A 136 -0.66 -18.11 -5.82
C THR A 136 -0.59 -17.96 -7.33
N GLN A 137 -0.02 -18.95 -8.03
CA GLN A 137 0.03 -18.98 -9.49
C GLN A 137 -1.36 -19.04 -10.12
N TRP A 138 -2.25 -19.86 -9.57
CA TRP A 138 -3.63 -19.96 -10.03
C TRP A 138 -4.38 -18.62 -9.86
N LEU A 139 -4.21 -17.96 -8.72
CA LEU A 139 -4.80 -16.65 -8.44
C LEU A 139 -4.26 -15.58 -9.42
N PHE A 140 -2.96 -15.56 -9.68
CA PHE A 140 -2.37 -14.70 -10.71
C PHE A 140 -3.01 -14.92 -12.09
N LEU A 141 -3.26 -16.17 -12.48
CA LEU A 141 -3.93 -16.47 -13.74
C LEU A 141 -5.37 -15.93 -13.79
N GLN A 142 -6.07 -15.80 -12.65
CA GLN A 142 -7.39 -15.15 -12.64
C GLN A 142 -7.26 -13.65 -12.95
N PHE A 143 -6.26 -12.94 -12.40
CA PHE A 143 -5.95 -11.55 -12.77
C PHE A 143 -5.61 -11.43 -14.26
N TYR A 144 -4.78 -12.33 -14.77
CA TYR A 144 -4.37 -12.34 -16.19
C TYR A 144 -5.57 -12.54 -17.11
N LYS A 145 -6.44 -13.50 -16.83
CA LYS A 145 -7.67 -13.78 -17.61
C LYS A 145 -8.63 -12.61 -17.68
N LYS A 146 -8.62 -11.73 -16.67
CA LYS A 146 -9.46 -10.53 -16.59
C LYS A 146 -8.77 -9.27 -17.11
N GLY A 147 -7.56 -9.38 -17.66
CA GLY A 147 -6.79 -8.25 -18.17
C GLY A 147 -6.27 -7.29 -17.10
N LEU A 148 -6.27 -7.74 -15.83
CA LEU A 148 -5.72 -7.00 -14.69
C LEU A 148 -4.23 -7.26 -14.46
N ALA A 149 -3.69 -8.35 -15.01
CA ALA A 149 -2.25 -8.57 -15.12
C ALA A 149 -1.82 -8.32 -16.57
N TYR A 150 -0.87 -7.42 -16.77
CA TYR A 150 -0.38 -7.04 -18.10
C TYR A 150 1.13 -6.81 -18.08
N GLU A 151 1.75 -6.90 -19.24
CA GLU A 151 3.16 -6.65 -19.46
C GLU A 151 3.36 -5.30 -20.14
N SER A 152 4.33 -4.53 -19.66
CA SER A 152 4.73 -3.27 -20.29
C SER A 152 6.21 -2.99 -20.06
N THR A 153 6.83 -2.28 -21.00
CA THR A 153 8.17 -1.71 -20.83
C THR A 153 8.02 -0.29 -20.30
N GLY A 154 8.77 0.04 -19.25
CA GLY A 154 8.74 1.37 -18.66
C GLY A 154 9.86 1.60 -17.66
N LEU A 155 10.00 2.85 -17.26
CA LEU A 155 10.93 3.25 -16.20
C LEU A 155 10.40 2.79 -14.85
N ILE A 156 11.13 1.89 -14.19
CA ILE A 156 10.84 1.41 -12.86
C ILE A 156 11.93 1.81 -11.86
N ASN A 157 11.60 1.73 -10.57
CA ASN A 157 12.60 1.82 -9.52
C ASN A 157 13.46 0.56 -9.54
N TRP A 158 14.78 0.73 -9.58
CA TRP A 158 15.74 -0.35 -9.59
C TRP A 158 16.68 -0.25 -8.40
N CYS A 159 16.82 -1.32 -7.62
CA CYS A 159 17.83 -1.40 -6.59
C CYS A 159 19.15 -1.96 -7.16
N PRO A 160 20.23 -1.15 -7.28
CA PRO A 160 21.49 -1.63 -7.86
C PRO A 160 22.20 -2.67 -6.97
N LYS A 161 21.98 -2.64 -5.65
CA LYS A 161 22.55 -3.61 -4.71
C LYS A 161 21.81 -4.93 -4.74
N ASP A 162 20.47 -4.90 -4.67
CA ASP A 162 19.65 -6.11 -4.73
C ASP A 162 19.40 -6.58 -6.17
N LYS A 163 19.81 -5.79 -7.18
CA LYS A 163 19.72 -6.10 -8.62
C LYS A 163 18.31 -6.55 -9.05
N THR A 164 17.30 -5.78 -8.66
CA THR A 164 15.90 -6.08 -8.96
C THR A 164 15.07 -4.81 -9.08
N GLY A 165 13.96 -4.91 -9.85
CA GLY A 165 12.93 -3.89 -9.87
C GLY A 165 12.14 -3.86 -8.56
N LEU A 166 11.73 -2.66 -8.16
CA LEU A 166 10.95 -2.38 -6.96
C LEU A 166 9.61 -1.74 -7.33
N ALA A 167 8.56 -2.08 -6.61
CA ALA A 167 7.33 -1.31 -6.62
C ALA A 167 7.53 0.06 -5.95
N ASN A 168 6.63 1.01 -6.19
CA ASN A 168 6.77 2.35 -5.59
C ASN A 168 6.67 2.29 -4.06
N GLU A 169 5.86 1.39 -3.55
CA GLU A 169 5.65 1.13 -2.14
C GLU A 169 6.91 0.59 -1.42
N GLU A 170 7.84 0.00 -2.17
CA GLU A 170 9.11 -0.55 -1.67
C GLU A 170 10.25 0.49 -1.68
N VAL A 171 9.94 1.76 -1.96
CA VAL A 171 10.91 2.86 -1.97
C VAL A 171 10.53 3.89 -0.91
N ILE A 172 11.43 4.12 0.06
CA ILE A 172 11.26 5.07 1.15
C ILE A 172 12.38 6.11 1.04
N ASP A 173 12.03 7.39 0.95
CA ASP A 173 12.99 8.51 0.80
C ASP A 173 14.03 8.27 -0.31
N GLY A 174 13.57 7.78 -1.48
CA GLY A 174 14.44 7.47 -2.61
C GLY A 174 15.36 6.26 -2.43
N LYS A 175 15.18 5.47 -1.39
CA LYS A 175 16.00 4.31 -1.04
C LYS A 175 15.18 3.03 -1.03
N CYS A 176 15.84 1.92 -1.35
CA CYS A 176 15.26 0.58 -1.18
C CYS A 176 14.93 0.33 0.29
N GLU A 177 13.69 -0.01 0.61
CA GLU A 177 13.24 -0.29 1.98
C GLU A 177 14.04 -1.41 2.66
N ARG A 178 14.58 -2.34 1.86
CA ARG A 178 15.29 -3.53 2.34
C ARG A 178 16.75 -3.28 2.67
N CYS A 179 17.49 -2.64 1.76
CA CYS A 179 18.94 -2.51 1.88
C CYS A 179 19.42 -1.08 2.09
N GLY A 180 18.52 -0.08 2.07
CA GLY A 180 18.83 1.33 2.27
C GLY A 180 19.64 1.97 1.12
N THR A 181 19.87 1.25 0.02
CA THR A 181 20.62 1.77 -1.12
C THR A 181 19.72 2.71 -1.94
N VAL A 182 20.27 3.85 -2.40
CA VAL A 182 19.57 4.76 -3.29
C VAL A 182 19.14 4.01 -4.55
N VAL A 183 17.87 4.16 -4.93
CA VAL A 183 17.31 3.51 -6.12
C VAL A 183 17.62 4.31 -7.38
N GLU A 184 17.70 3.61 -8.50
CA GLU A 184 17.89 4.18 -9.82
C GLU A 184 16.65 3.97 -10.68
N LYS A 185 16.48 4.78 -11.73
CA LYS A 185 15.45 4.54 -12.74
C LYS A 185 16.04 3.69 -13.85
N LYS A 186 15.39 2.57 -14.16
CA LYS A 186 15.81 1.64 -15.22
C LYS A 186 14.63 1.27 -16.11
N GLU A 187 14.81 1.35 -17.41
CA GLU A 187 13.80 0.90 -18.36
C GLU A 187 13.85 -0.61 -18.49
N LEU A 188 12.79 -1.29 -18.07
CA LEU A 188 12.69 -2.74 -18.10
C LEU A 188 11.27 -3.18 -18.49
N ARG A 189 11.20 -4.34 -19.13
CA ARG A 189 9.96 -5.08 -19.37
C ARG A 189 9.50 -5.71 -18.06
N GLN A 190 8.28 -5.39 -17.61
CA GLN A 190 7.74 -5.79 -16.32
C GLN A 190 6.30 -6.28 -16.44
N TRP A 191 5.92 -7.17 -15.53
CA TRP A 191 4.52 -7.47 -15.26
C TRP A 191 3.97 -6.50 -14.23
N TYR A 192 2.75 -6.05 -14.47
CA TYR A 192 2.00 -5.15 -13.59
C TYR A 192 0.66 -5.76 -13.21
N LEU A 193 0.17 -5.45 -12.01
CA LEU A 193 -1.23 -5.65 -11.63
C LEU A 193 -1.93 -4.29 -11.56
N LYS A 194 -3.08 -4.17 -12.23
CA LYS A 194 -3.90 -2.94 -12.29
C LYS A 194 -4.63 -2.67 -10.97
N ILE A 195 -3.88 -2.39 -9.92
CA ILE A 195 -4.44 -1.98 -8.63
C ILE A 195 -5.21 -0.67 -8.73
N THR A 196 -4.88 0.18 -9.70
CA THR A 196 -5.55 1.45 -9.98
C THR A 196 -7.02 1.27 -10.35
N GLU A 197 -7.39 0.18 -11.01
CA GLU A 197 -8.78 -0.19 -11.32
C GLU A 197 -9.63 -0.46 -10.05
N TYR A 198 -8.96 -0.70 -8.93
CA TYR A 198 -9.58 -0.94 -7.63
C TYR A 198 -9.43 0.24 -6.66
N ALA A 199 -8.81 1.34 -7.07
CA ALA A 199 -8.54 2.50 -6.21
C ALA A 199 -9.82 3.02 -5.51
N GLU A 200 -10.91 3.19 -6.25
CA GLU A 200 -12.19 3.65 -5.68
C GLU A 200 -12.77 2.63 -4.70
N LYS A 201 -12.78 1.33 -5.05
CA LYS A 201 -13.28 0.27 -4.16
C LYS A 201 -12.44 0.15 -2.88
N LEU A 202 -11.13 0.37 -2.98
CA LEU A 202 -10.23 0.40 -1.82
C LEU A 202 -10.55 1.57 -0.88
N LEU A 203 -10.85 2.76 -1.42
CA LEU A 203 -11.27 3.93 -0.64
C LEU A 203 -12.65 3.74 -0.02
N GLU A 204 -13.63 3.28 -0.80
CA GLU A 204 -14.98 3.00 -0.28
C GLU A 204 -14.96 1.95 0.83
N GLY A 205 -14.12 0.92 0.66
CA GLY A 205 -13.94 -0.14 1.65
C GLY A 205 -13.51 0.40 3.01
N LEU A 206 -12.65 1.43 3.08
CA LEU A 206 -12.21 2.03 4.34
C LEU A 206 -13.35 2.59 5.19
N LYS A 207 -14.41 3.10 4.55
CA LYS A 207 -15.60 3.60 5.24
C LYS A 207 -16.36 2.49 5.97
N ASN A 208 -16.21 1.25 5.53
CA ASN A 208 -16.86 0.07 6.10
C ASN A 208 -15.97 -0.66 7.12
N LEU A 209 -14.86 -0.05 7.54
CA LEU A 209 -13.91 -0.57 8.53
C LEU A 209 -13.86 0.35 9.77
N PRO A 210 -14.95 0.44 10.56
CA PRO A 210 -15.04 1.37 11.69
C PRO A 210 -14.00 1.08 12.77
N GLU A 211 -13.64 -0.19 12.96
CA GLU A 211 -12.69 -0.65 13.98
C GLU A 211 -11.20 -0.47 13.57
N TRP A 212 -10.95 0.00 12.35
CA TRP A 212 -9.57 0.28 11.94
C TRP A 212 -9.09 1.61 12.52
N PRO A 213 -7.82 1.68 13.03
CA PRO A 213 -7.24 2.93 13.50
C PRO A 213 -7.27 4.00 12.42
N GLU A 214 -7.64 5.23 12.79
CA GLU A 214 -7.77 6.34 11.84
C GLU A 214 -6.46 6.62 11.11
N ALA A 215 -5.31 6.51 11.82
CA ALA A 215 -3.99 6.67 11.22
C ALA A 215 -3.72 5.68 10.07
N VAL A 216 -4.22 4.44 10.18
CA VAL A 216 -4.07 3.41 9.13
C VAL A 216 -4.94 3.75 7.93
N LYS A 217 -6.18 4.20 8.15
CA LYS A 217 -7.09 4.62 7.08
C LYS A 217 -6.54 5.82 6.33
N LEU A 218 -6.12 6.85 7.06
CA LEU A 218 -5.55 8.08 6.50
C LEU A 218 -4.27 7.81 5.68
N GLN A 219 -3.41 6.89 6.12
CA GLN A 219 -2.23 6.51 5.35
C GLN A 219 -2.60 5.86 4.01
N GLN A 220 -3.60 4.96 3.99
CA GLN A 220 -4.07 4.36 2.73
C GLN A 220 -4.76 5.37 1.83
N GLU A 221 -5.60 6.26 2.39
CA GLU A 221 -6.26 7.34 1.64
C GLU A 221 -5.23 8.26 0.99
N ASN A 222 -4.22 8.72 1.73
CA ASN A 222 -3.15 9.56 1.22
C ASN A 222 -2.27 8.86 0.19
N TRP A 223 -2.06 7.55 0.35
CA TRP A 223 -1.30 6.74 -0.62
C TRP A 223 -2.07 6.57 -1.93
N ILE A 224 -3.34 6.24 -1.86
CA ILE A 224 -4.23 6.15 -3.03
C ILE A 224 -4.40 7.53 -3.65
N GLY A 225 -4.53 8.59 -2.85
CA GLY A 225 -4.44 9.98 -3.25
C GLY A 225 -5.44 10.35 -4.34
N LYS A 226 -6.73 10.11 -4.10
CA LYS A 226 -7.83 10.49 -5.00
C LYS A 226 -7.90 12.00 -5.17
N LYS A 227 -7.87 12.46 -6.42
CA LYS A 227 -8.07 13.86 -6.78
C LYS A 227 -9.07 13.97 -7.92
N THR A 228 -10.20 14.62 -7.66
CA THR A 228 -11.19 14.96 -8.68
C THR A 228 -10.90 16.36 -9.21
N GLY A 229 -10.95 16.52 -10.51
CA GLY A 229 -10.69 17.79 -11.18
C GLY A 229 -11.03 17.69 -12.66
N ILE A 230 -10.35 18.48 -13.47
CA ILE A 230 -10.59 18.53 -14.90
C ILE A 230 -9.28 18.40 -15.69
N ASN A 231 -9.29 17.65 -16.75
CA ASN A 231 -8.28 17.67 -17.79
C ASN A 231 -8.62 18.80 -18.76
N ILE A 232 -7.73 19.77 -18.90
CA ILE A 232 -7.86 20.89 -19.83
C ILE A 232 -6.87 20.67 -20.97
N THR A 233 -7.35 20.71 -22.22
CA THR A 233 -6.53 20.51 -23.39
C THR A 233 -6.26 21.83 -24.09
N TYR A 234 -4.98 22.15 -24.28
CA TYR A 234 -4.50 23.39 -24.88
C TYR A 234 -3.91 23.12 -26.26
N ASP A 235 -4.24 24.01 -27.21
CA ASP A 235 -3.69 24.00 -28.57
C ASP A 235 -2.40 24.86 -28.63
N PHE A 236 -1.47 24.46 -29.49
CA PHE A 236 -0.31 25.30 -29.80
C PHE A 236 -0.73 26.54 -30.61
N GLU A 237 -0.06 27.67 -30.34
CA GLU A 237 -0.29 28.93 -31.04
C GLU A 237 -0.10 28.81 -32.55
N LYS A 238 0.96 28.11 -32.96
CA LYS A 238 1.30 27.97 -34.38
C LYS A 238 0.35 26.99 -35.07
N LYS A 239 -0.44 27.53 -36.03
CA LYS A 239 -1.34 26.72 -36.87
C LYS A 239 -0.73 26.48 -38.23
N TYR A 240 -0.98 25.31 -38.81
CA TYR A 240 -0.55 24.88 -40.11
C TYR A 240 -1.73 24.77 -41.07
N ASN A 241 -1.44 24.81 -42.40
CA ASN A 241 -2.40 24.40 -43.42
C ASN A 241 -2.16 22.94 -43.78
N TYR A 242 -3.18 22.21 -44.19
CA TYR A 242 -3.04 20.79 -44.51
C TYR A 242 -3.39 20.45 -45.93
N VAL A 243 -2.58 19.57 -46.56
CA VAL A 243 -2.93 18.84 -47.76
C VAL A 243 -3.13 17.37 -47.35
N LEU A 244 -4.35 16.84 -47.51
CA LEU A 244 -4.76 15.53 -47.02
C LEU A 244 -4.92 14.58 -48.19
N LEU A 245 -4.10 13.53 -48.27
CA LEU A 245 -4.07 12.56 -49.37
C LEU A 245 -4.53 11.18 -48.91
N HIS A 246 -5.59 10.67 -49.54
CA HIS A 246 -6.19 9.36 -49.17
C HIS A 246 -5.42 8.16 -49.74
N GLY A 247 -5.73 6.97 -49.22
CA GLY A 247 -5.08 5.72 -49.62
C GLY A 247 -5.60 5.08 -50.89
N PHE A 248 -5.06 3.90 -51.18
CA PHE A 248 -5.47 3.05 -52.32
C PHE A 248 -6.97 2.74 -52.26
N ASN A 249 -7.64 2.86 -53.43
CA ASN A 249 -9.09 2.65 -53.56
C ASN A 249 -9.94 3.49 -52.59
N GLY A 250 -9.41 4.60 -52.11
CA GLY A 250 -10.06 5.51 -51.16
C GLY A 250 -10.55 6.78 -51.81
N SER A 251 -11.12 7.68 -50.98
CA SER A 251 -11.52 9.03 -51.37
C SER A 251 -11.36 9.97 -50.17
N SER A 252 -11.44 11.26 -50.43
CA SER A 252 -11.46 12.30 -49.36
C SER A 252 -12.75 12.28 -48.55
N GLU A 253 -13.74 11.47 -48.90
CA GLU A 253 -15.02 11.29 -48.19
C GLU A 253 -15.13 9.90 -47.56
N GLY A 254 -14.04 9.09 -47.58
CA GLY A 254 -14.01 7.76 -46.97
C GLY A 254 -13.32 7.73 -45.62
N ILE A 255 -13.53 6.64 -44.88
CA ILE A 255 -12.90 6.37 -43.57
C ILE A 255 -12.91 7.60 -42.63
N PHE A 256 -11.81 7.92 -41.98
CA PHE A 256 -11.71 9.05 -41.05
C PHE A 256 -11.65 10.44 -41.67
N PHE A 257 -11.49 10.58 -43.00
CA PHE A 257 -11.32 11.90 -43.63
C PHE A 257 -12.46 12.88 -43.39
N PRO A 258 -13.78 12.48 -43.47
CA PRO A 258 -14.87 13.37 -43.14
C PRO A 258 -14.81 13.91 -41.70
N TRP A 259 -14.54 13.05 -40.75
CA TRP A 259 -14.35 13.44 -39.35
C TRP A 259 -13.13 14.36 -39.18
N LEU A 260 -11.98 14.01 -39.75
CA LEU A 260 -10.76 14.82 -39.66
C LEU A 260 -10.99 16.23 -40.23
N LYS A 261 -11.66 16.31 -41.38
CA LYS A 261 -12.01 17.61 -41.99
C LYS A 261 -12.92 18.44 -41.08
N ALA A 262 -13.90 17.81 -40.45
CA ALA A 262 -14.79 18.47 -39.52
C ALA A 262 -14.03 19.02 -38.29
N GLU A 263 -13.10 18.24 -37.72
CA GLU A 263 -12.29 18.69 -36.58
C GLU A 263 -11.34 19.83 -36.97
N LEU A 264 -10.69 19.78 -38.13
CA LEU A 264 -9.86 20.86 -38.65
C LEU A 264 -10.67 22.15 -38.86
N LYS A 265 -11.89 22.01 -39.45
CA LYS A 265 -12.81 23.16 -39.66
C LYS A 265 -13.24 23.77 -38.32
N LYS A 266 -13.59 22.95 -37.33
CA LYS A 266 -13.97 23.39 -35.99
C LYS A 266 -12.85 24.22 -35.32
N LYS A 267 -11.58 23.88 -35.57
CA LYS A 267 -10.41 24.63 -35.07
C LYS A 267 -9.99 25.79 -35.95
N GLY A 268 -10.77 26.11 -37.02
CA GLY A 268 -10.43 27.18 -37.97
C GLY A 268 -9.18 26.93 -38.78
N ILE A 269 -8.80 25.65 -39.00
CA ILE A 269 -7.58 25.25 -39.70
C ILE A 269 -7.94 25.02 -41.19
N LYS A 270 -7.12 25.60 -42.09
CA LYS A 270 -7.30 25.46 -43.52
C LYS A 270 -6.77 24.10 -44.01
N TYR A 271 -7.51 23.47 -44.89
CA TYR A 271 -7.06 22.20 -45.51
C TYR A 271 -7.51 22.11 -46.96
N GLN A 272 -6.83 21.25 -47.71
CA GLN A 272 -7.15 20.83 -49.07
C GLN A 272 -7.15 19.31 -49.07
N ALA A 273 -8.19 18.65 -49.56
CA ALA A 273 -8.36 17.20 -49.53
C ALA A 273 -8.85 16.73 -50.93
N PRO A 274 -7.92 16.68 -51.92
CA PRO A 274 -8.30 16.27 -53.28
C PRO A 274 -8.64 14.79 -53.33
N ASN A 275 -9.58 14.42 -54.21
CA ASN A 275 -9.77 13.01 -54.59
C ASN A 275 -8.72 12.66 -55.63
N LEU A 276 -7.81 11.77 -55.27
CA LEU A 276 -6.75 11.30 -56.13
C LEU A 276 -7.32 10.51 -57.30
N PRO A 277 -6.91 10.82 -58.56
CA PRO A 277 -7.45 10.14 -59.72
C PRO A 277 -7.02 8.68 -59.74
N ASN A 278 -7.83 7.83 -60.41
CA ASN A 278 -7.50 6.43 -60.65
C ASN A 278 -6.92 5.66 -59.44
N SER A 279 -7.49 5.87 -58.23
CA SER A 279 -6.97 5.35 -56.98
C SER A 279 -6.96 3.81 -56.89
N GLN A 280 -7.65 3.12 -57.78
CA GLN A 280 -7.69 1.67 -57.92
C GLN A 280 -6.53 1.11 -58.73
N ASN A 281 -5.97 1.92 -59.67
CA ASN A 281 -4.81 1.55 -60.47
C ASN A 281 -3.86 2.74 -60.63
N PRO A 282 -3.26 3.19 -59.51
CA PRO A 282 -2.50 4.45 -59.45
C PRO A 282 -1.15 4.35 -60.19
N THR A 283 -0.81 5.40 -60.93
CA THR A 283 0.55 5.61 -61.46
C THR A 283 1.20 6.79 -60.76
N GLU A 284 2.54 6.78 -60.66
CA GLU A 284 3.29 7.87 -60.00
C GLU A 284 3.03 9.21 -60.71
N GLU A 285 3.13 9.24 -62.04
CA GLU A 285 3.01 10.45 -62.83
C GLU A 285 1.62 11.11 -62.67
N GLU A 286 0.56 10.34 -62.83
CA GLU A 286 -0.84 10.82 -62.73
C GLU A 286 -1.15 11.34 -61.33
N GLN A 287 -0.83 10.59 -60.30
CA GLN A 287 -1.14 10.95 -58.89
C GLN A 287 -0.38 12.23 -58.48
N VAL A 288 0.91 12.28 -58.73
CA VAL A 288 1.77 13.38 -58.32
C VAL A 288 1.48 14.66 -59.12
N SER A 289 1.34 14.56 -60.42
CA SER A 289 0.98 15.70 -61.27
C SER A 289 -0.35 16.29 -60.90
N PHE A 290 -1.35 15.46 -60.59
CA PHE A 290 -2.65 15.90 -60.14
C PHE A 290 -2.55 16.71 -58.83
N VAL A 291 -1.83 16.22 -57.82
CA VAL A 291 -1.68 16.95 -56.54
C VAL A 291 -0.94 18.28 -56.73
N LEU A 292 0.15 18.28 -57.54
CA LEU A 292 0.92 19.50 -57.79
C LEU A 292 0.13 20.57 -58.52
N ASN A 293 -0.81 20.17 -59.41
CA ASN A 293 -1.63 21.10 -60.18
C ASN A 293 -2.84 21.61 -59.42
N ASN A 294 -3.39 20.80 -58.46
CA ASN A 294 -4.64 21.12 -57.80
C ASN A 294 -4.51 21.57 -56.34
N CYS A 295 -3.30 21.43 -55.75
CA CYS A 295 -3.06 21.88 -54.37
C CYS A 295 -2.07 23.03 -54.31
N LYS A 296 -2.29 23.91 -53.35
CA LYS A 296 -1.36 25.03 -53.04
C LYS A 296 -0.46 24.64 -51.86
N PHE A 297 0.80 24.95 -51.99
CA PHE A 297 1.79 24.66 -50.96
C PHE A 297 2.50 25.94 -50.56
N ASP A 298 2.76 26.10 -49.26
CA ASP A 298 3.58 27.20 -48.72
C ASP A 298 4.42 26.65 -47.54
N GLU A 299 5.18 27.52 -46.93
CA GLU A 299 6.07 27.19 -45.79
C GLU A 299 5.33 26.74 -44.52
N ASN A 300 4.00 26.96 -44.43
CA ASN A 300 3.16 26.52 -43.34
C ASN A 300 2.32 25.28 -43.71
N THR A 301 2.52 24.67 -44.87
CA THR A 301 1.77 23.51 -45.31
C THR A 301 2.34 22.22 -44.74
N ILE A 302 1.49 21.40 -44.10
CA ILE A 302 1.76 20.00 -43.77
C ILE A 302 1.13 19.12 -44.82
N VAL A 303 1.93 18.26 -45.46
CA VAL A 303 1.42 17.25 -46.35
C VAL A 303 1.17 15.96 -45.54
N PHE A 304 -0.08 15.56 -45.45
CA PHE A 304 -0.49 14.32 -44.81
C PHE A 304 -0.89 13.29 -45.83
N GLY A 305 -0.39 12.07 -45.68
CA GLY A 305 -0.79 10.96 -46.55
C GLY A 305 -1.10 9.70 -45.73
N HIS A 306 -2.23 9.06 -46.10
CA HIS A 306 -2.62 7.76 -45.56
C HIS A 306 -2.34 6.67 -46.59
N SER A 307 -1.64 5.60 -46.19
CA SER A 307 -1.39 4.45 -47.07
C SER A 307 -0.70 4.89 -48.40
N LEU A 308 -1.34 4.66 -49.54
CA LEU A 308 -0.87 5.17 -50.86
C LEU A 308 -0.66 6.70 -50.85
N GLY A 309 -1.51 7.45 -50.16
CA GLY A 309 -1.37 8.91 -50.05
C GLY A 309 -0.05 9.32 -49.40
N ALA A 310 0.54 8.52 -48.50
CA ALA A 310 1.84 8.74 -47.92
C ALA A 310 2.94 8.62 -48.99
N VAL A 311 2.83 7.67 -49.88
CA VAL A 311 3.74 7.45 -51.02
C VAL A 311 3.66 8.64 -52.01
N VAL A 312 2.42 9.05 -52.34
CA VAL A 312 2.20 10.24 -53.20
C VAL A 312 2.76 11.50 -52.54
N ALA A 313 2.59 11.68 -51.24
CA ALA A 313 3.14 12.82 -50.48
C ALA A 313 4.66 12.89 -50.57
N MET A 314 5.38 11.78 -50.42
CA MET A 314 6.82 11.72 -50.60
C MET A 314 7.25 12.12 -52.02
N LYS A 315 6.57 11.62 -53.04
CA LYS A 315 6.86 11.96 -54.42
C LYS A 315 6.53 13.40 -54.79
N VAL A 316 5.48 13.98 -54.21
CA VAL A 316 5.13 15.38 -54.34
C VAL A 316 6.28 16.24 -53.80
N LEU A 317 6.80 15.92 -52.62
CA LEU A 317 7.90 16.64 -51.98
C LEU A 317 9.18 16.61 -52.82
N GLU A 318 9.47 15.49 -53.50
CA GLU A 318 10.63 15.42 -54.43
C GLU A 318 10.52 16.43 -55.59
N LYS A 319 9.31 16.77 -56.03
CA LYS A 319 9.06 17.67 -57.15
C LYS A 319 8.79 19.11 -56.76
N LEU A 320 8.53 19.39 -55.43
CA LEU A 320 8.36 20.76 -54.99
C LEU A 320 9.63 21.58 -55.08
N LYS A 321 9.49 22.88 -55.48
CA LYS A 321 10.61 23.83 -55.62
C LYS A 321 10.90 24.62 -54.34
N HIS A 322 10.02 24.62 -53.37
CA HIS A 322 10.12 25.32 -52.09
C HIS A 322 9.80 24.38 -50.93
N LYS A 323 10.23 24.77 -49.71
CA LYS A 323 10.00 23.99 -48.52
C LYS A 323 8.54 24.12 -48.07
N VAL A 324 8.08 23.06 -47.46
CA VAL A 324 6.83 23.00 -46.69
C VAL A 324 7.12 22.81 -45.19
N ALA A 325 6.12 22.99 -44.33
CA ALA A 325 6.28 22.80 -42.89
C ALA A 325 6.67 21.37 -42.55
N GLY A 326 5.92 20.39 -43.05
CA GLY A 326 6.17 19.00 -42.67
C GLY A 326 5.52 17.96 -43.53
N LEU A 327 5.99 16.72 -43.37
CA LEU A 327 5.39 15.51 -43.92
C LEU A 327 4.89 14.64 -42.75
N VAL A 328 3.63 14.21 -42.81
CA VAL A 328 3.05 13.26 -41.84
C VAL A 328 2.47 12.08 -42.61
N MET A 329 2.89 10.87 -42.27
CA MET A 329 2.49 9.64 -42.97
C MET A 329 1.83 8.67 -42.00
N ALA A 330 0.67 8.11 -42.37
CA ALA A 330 -0.01 7.06 -41.62
C ALA A 330 -0.11 5.79 -42.50
N GLY A 331 0.39 4.65 -42.01
CA GLY A 331 0.42 3.40 -42.78
C GLY A 331 1.19 3.51 -44.07
N GLY A 332 2.26 4.34 -44.14
CA GLY A 332 3.08 4.57 -45.35
C GLY A 332 4.02 3.41 -45.63
N PHE A 333 4.43 3.30 -46.92
CA PHE A 333 5.31 2.27 -47.37
C PHE A 333 6.24 2.80 -48.49
N SER A 334 7.37 2.13 -48.73
CA SER A 334 8.29 2.47 -49.77
C SER A 334 8.77 1.26 -50.62
N THR A 335 8.34 0.06 -50.26
CA THR A 335 8.69 -1.18 -50.95
C THR A 335 7.46 -2.08 -51.14
N ALA A 336 7.56 -3.07 -52.05
CA ALA A 336 6.49 -4.06 -52.26
C ALA A 336 6.37 -5.14 -51.17
N ASN A 337 6.91 -4.92 -49.94
CA ASN A 337 6.82 -5.85 -48.84
C ASN A 337 5.52 -5.73 -48.05
N PHE A 338 4.44 -6.18 -48.65
CA PHE A 338 3.08 -6.17 -48.06
C PHE A 338 2.74 -7.51 -47.38
N LYS A 339 1.80 -7.48 -46.42
CA LYS A 339 1.19 -8.69 -45.87
C LYS A 339 0.18 -9.30 -46.85
N ASP A 340 -0.64 -8.46 -47.49
CA ASP A 340 -1.58 -8.81 -48.55
C ASP A 340 -0.84 -8.76 -49.90
N LYS A 341 -0.57 -9.93 -50.49
CA LYS A 341 0.19 -10.07 -51.74
C LYS A 341 -0.74 -10.27 -52.96
N GLU A 342 -2.03 -10.32 -52.80
CA GLU A 342 -2.94 -10.70 -53.88
C GLU A 342 -3.39 -9.50 -54.70
N ARG A 343 -3.33 -8.29 -54.17
CA ARG A 343 -3.72 -7.07 -54.91
C ARG A 343 -2.75 -6.79 -56.06
N PRO A 344 -3.23 -6.51 -57.28
CA PRO A 344 -2.40 -6.24 -58.43
C PRO A 344 -1.39 -5.13 -58.17
N PHE A 345 -1.77 -4.02 -57.54
CA PHE A 345 -0.90 -2.90 -57.22
C PHE A 345 0.26 -3.31 -56.30
N HIS A 346 0.08 -4.21 -55.34
CA HIS A 346 1.13 -4.70 -54.48
C HIS A 346 2.17 -5.52 -55.22
N LYS A 347 1.81 -6.15 -56.34
CA LYS A 347 2.74 -6.92 -57.18
C LYS A 347 3.57 -6.04 -58.11
N THR A 348 3.04 -4.90 -58.49
CA THR A 348 3.61 -3.99 -59.53
C THR A 348 4.26 -2.74 -58.93
N PHE A 349 4.15 -2.54 -57.60
CA PHE A 349 4.72 -1.36 -56.95
C PHE A 349 6.24 -1.32 -57.09
N ASN A 350 6.79 -0.28 -57.76
CA ASN A 350 8.19 -0.11 -58.06
C ASN A 350 8.67 1.36 -57.97
N TRP A 351 7.93 2.19 -57.23
CA TRP A 351 8.31 3.60 -57.12
C TRP A 351 9.60 3.75 -56.29
N ASN A 352 10.51 4.64 -56.79
CA ASN A 352 11.80 4.93 -56.17
C ASN A 352 11.76 6.30 -55.49
N PHE A 353 12.51 6.48 -54.40
CA PHE A 353 12.45 7.68 -53.59
C PHE A 353 13.84 8.29 -53.40
N ASP A 354 13.94 9.64 -53.60
CA ASP A 354 15.07 10.44 -53.21
C ASP A 354 14.85 10.99 -51.78
N TYR A 355 15.17 10.18 -50.80
CA TYR A 355 15.00 10.52 -49.39
C TYR A 355 15.79 11.78 -48.99
N LYS A 356 16.95 12.07 -49.63
CA LYS A 356 17.72 13.28 -49.35
C LYS A 356 16.96 14.53 -49.77
N LYS A 357 16.34 14.46 -50.94
CA LYS A 357 15.52 15.57 -51.46
C LYS A 357 14.25 15.76 -50.65
N ILE A 358 13.56 14.69 -50.26
CA ILE A 358 12.39 14.74 -49.39
C ILE A 358 12.74 15.43 -48.07
N LYS A 359 13.81 15.00 -47.41
CA LYS A 359 14.27 15.64 -46.14
C LYS A 359 14.57 17.14 -46.31
N LYS A 360 15.15 17.53 -47.44
CA LYS A 360 15.49 18.92 -47.71
C LYS A 360 14.26 19.83 -47.87
N GLN A 361 13.12 19.26 -48.31
CA GLN A 361 11.90 20.01 -48.61
C GLN A 361 10.98 20.17 -47.39
N THR A 362 11.29 19.58 -46.22
CA THR A 362 10.49 19.68 -45.02
C THR A 362 11.29 20.17 -43.83
N SER A 363 10.61 20.74 -42.82
CA SER A 363 11.22 21.07 -41.52
C SER A 363 11.13 19.92 -40.53
N PHE A 364 10.13 19.06 -40.70
CA PHE A 364 9.94 17.86 -39.86
C PHE A 364 9.21 16.76 -40.64
N ILE A 365 9.42 15.51 -40.23
CA ILE A 365 8.76 14.32 -40.76
C ILE A 365 8.29 13.47 -39.60
N LYS A 366 7.06 12.97 -39.69
CA LYS A 366 6.45 12.05 -38.71
C LYS A 366 5.85 10.85 -39.41
N ILE A 367 6.04 9.66 -38.85
CA ILE A 367 5.45 8.42 -39.34
C ILE A 367 4.61 7.79 -38.24
N LEU A 368 3.39 7.44 -38.59
CA LEU A 368 2.47 6.67 -37.74
C LEU A 368 2.28 5.30 -38.36
N SER A 369 2.57 4.24 -37.62
CA SER A 369 2.43 2.85 -38.08
C SER A 369 1.62 2.03 -37.07
N ASP A 370 0.68 1.26 -37.57
CA ASP A 370 -0.19 0.38 -36.80
C ASP A 370 0.45 -1.01 -36.69
N PRO A 371 0.80 -1.48 -35.49
CA PRO A 371 1.33 -2.84 -35.28
C PRO A 371 0.36 -3.95 -35.69
N THR A 372 -0.94 -3.64 -35.72
CA THR A 372 -2.01 -4.59 -36.08
C THR A 372 -2.40 -4.54 -37.56
N ASP A 373 -1.77 -3.67 -38.35
CA ASP A 373 -2.07 -3.46 -39.76
C ASP A 373 -2.11 -4.77 -40.56
N TYR A 374 -3.19 -4.97 -41.31
CA TYR A 374 -3.40 -6.16 -42.14
C TYR A 374 -2.68 -6.09 -43.51
N ALA A 375 -2.39 -4.90 -43.99
CA ALA A 375 -1.86 -4.65 -45.32
C ALA A 375 -0.37 -4.27 -45.29
N VAL A 376 -0.05 -3.20 -44.60
CA VAL A 376 1.31 -2.66 -44.50
C VAL A 376 2.02 -3.20 -43.28
N ARG A 377 3.18 -3.80 -43.48
CA ARG A 377 4.00 -4.32 -42.38
C ARG A 377 4.64 -3.19 -41.61
N ILE A 378 4.74 -3.32 -40.28
CA ILE A 378 5.38 -2.32 -39.41
C ILE A 378 6.83 -2.04 -39.81
N GLU A 379 7.52 -3.03 -40.38
CA GLU A 379 8.87 -2.89 -40.91
C GLU A 379 8.97 -1.82 -42.00
N GLN A 380 7.90 -1.55 -42.74
CA GLN A 380 7.86 -0.45 -43.73
C GLN A 380 8.02 0.91 -43.03
N GLY A 381 7.31 1.14 -41.96
CA GLY A 381 7.43 2.34 -41.14
C GLY A 381 8.83 2.45 -40.51
N LYS A 382 9.37 1.35 -39.99
CA LYS A 382 10.75 1.31 -39.43
C LYS A 382 11.81 1.64 -40.48
N ASN A 383 11.67 1.09 -41.68
CA ASN A 383 12.59 1.39 -42.78
C ASN A 383 12.49 2.86 -43.23
N LEU A 384 11.27 3.37 -43.40
CA LEU A 384 11.05 4.76 -43.76
C LEU A 384 11.59 5.72 -42.70
N SER A 385 11.40 5.44 -41.44
CA SER A 385 11.93 6.21 -40.32
C SER A 385 13.48 6.30 -40.36
N LYS A 386 14.13 5.18 -40.66
CA LYS A 386 15.58 5.11 -40.79
C LYS A 386 16.09 5.90 -42.02
N GLU A 387 15.46 5.72 -43.19
CA GLU A 387 15.87 6.41 -44.43
C GLU A 387 15.63 7.92 -44.34
N LEU A 388 14.52 8.32 -43.75
CA LEU A 388 14.13 9.71 -43.61
C LEU A 388 14.70 10.37 -42.35
N ASP A 389 15.36 9.61 -41.48
CA ASP A 389 15.90 10.07 -40.19
C ASP A 389 14.84 10.86 -39.39
N CYS A 390 13.72 10.22 -39.08
CA CYS A 390 12.56 10.85 -38.48
C CYS A 390 11.85 9.97 -37.43
N VAL A 391 10.97 10.58 -36.69
CA VAL A 391 10.23 9.88 -35.61
C VAL A 391 9.23 8.89 -36.20
N LEU A 392 9.23 7.66 -35.65
CA LEU A 392 8.20 6.65 -35.84
C LEU A 392 7.34 6.58 -34.58
N VAL A 393 6.04 6.74 -34.74
CA VAL A 393 5.05 6.49 -33.70
C VAL A 393 4.36 5.16 -34.02
N GLU A 394 4.56 4.17 -33.12
CA GLU A 394 3.86 2.88 -33.20
C GLU A 394 2.58 2.95 -32.38
N ALA A 395 1.41 3.03 -32.99
CA ALA A 395 0.13 3.08 -32.33
C ALA A 395 -0.93 2.37 -33.15
N ALA A 396 -1.71 1.50 -32.50
CA ALA A 396 -2.85 0.83 -33.14
C ALA A 396 -3.98 1.82 -33.40
N GLY A 397 -4.57 1.76 -34.62
CA GLY A 397 -5.82 2.46 -34.91
C GLY A 397 -7.01 1.86 -34.14
N LYS A 398 -8.16 2.51 -34.17
CA LYS A 398 -9.42 1.89 -33.73
C LYS A 398 -9.75 0.65 -34.55
N LEU A 399 -9.48 0.70 -35.83
CA LEU A 399 -9.43 -0.44 -36.71
C LEU A 399 -8.06 -0.54 -37.38
N PRO A 400 -7.58 -1.78 -37.69
CA PRO A 400 -6.30 -1.97 -38.36
C PRO A 400 -6.17 -1.13 -39.62
N HIS A 401 -4.96 -0.64 -39.88
CA HIS A 401 -4.64 0.24 -41.03
C HIS A 401 -5.39 1.61 -40.99
N TYR A 402 -5.82 2.05 -39.78
CA TYR A 402 -6.55 3.32 -39.57
C TYR A 402 -7.80 3.43 -40.47
N THR A 403 -8.64 2.41 -40.51
CA THR A 403 -9.79 2.33 -41.40
C THR A 403 -11.12 2.67 -40.72
N SER A 404 -11.14 3.10 -39.48
CA SER A 404 -12.35 3.54 -38.77
C SER A 404 -12.84 4.92 -39.29
N GLU A 405 -14.10 5.24 -39.01
CA GLU A 405 -14.65 6.58 -39.25
C GLU A 405 -14.07 7.66 -38.34
N VAL A 406 -13.44 7.27 -37.20
CA VAL A 406 -12.80 8.16 -36.22
C VAL A 406 -11.48 7.52 -35.78
N GLU A 407 -10.36 8.17 -36.09
CA GLU A 407 -9.02 7.71 -35.76
C GLU A 407 -8.25 8.76 -34.94
N PRO A 408 -8.36 8.74 -33.60
CA PRO A 408 -7.72 9.73 -32.73
C PRO A 408 -6.21 9.83 -32.91
N GLU A 409 -5.52 8.73 -33.21
CA GLU A 409 -4.07 8.71 -33.38
C GLU A 409 -3.61 9.54 -34.58
N ILE A 410 -4.41 9.58 -35.65
CA ILE A 410 -4.16 10.45 -36.81
C ILE A 410 -4.31 11.92 -36.40
N PHE A 411 -5.34 12.24 -35.61
CA PHE A 411 -5.54 13.62 -35.16
C PHE A 411 -4.38 14.04 -34.23
N ASN A 412 -4.00 13.20 -33.27
CA ASN A 412 -2.95 13.47 -32.31
C ASN A 412 -1.57 13.73 -32.96
N ILE A 413 -1.22 12.97 -34.03
CA ILE A 413 0.05 13.15 -34.70
C ILE A 413 0.06 14.42 -35.59
N LEU A 414 -1.09 14.78 -36.16
CA LEU A 414 -1.26 16.00 -36.97
C LEU A 414 -1.32 17.26 -36.10
N LEU A 415 -2.08 17.20 -35.02
CA LEU A 415 -2.38 18.32 -34.14
C LEU A 415 -2.03 17.93 -32.70
N PRO A 416 -0.73 17.87 -32.35
CA PRO A 416 -0.35 17.60 -30.98
C PRO A 416 -0.96 18.66 -30.06
N GLN A 417 -1.47 18.22 -28.91
CA GLN A 417 -2.06 19.04 -27.91
C GLN A 417 -1.41 18.73 -26.57
N VAL A 418 -1.46 19.66 -25.63
CA VAL A 418 -1.01 19.41 -24.25
C VAL A 418 -2.24 19.41 -23.34
N THR A 419 -2.42 18.31 -22.63
CA THR A 419 -3.47 18.19 -21.63
C THR A 419 -2.88 18.35 -20.24
N CYS A 420 -3.44 19.28 -19.45
CA CYS A 420 -3.06 19.50 -18.05
C CYS A 420 -4.21 19.11 -17.14
N PHE A 421 -3.91 18.39 -16.07
CA PHE A 421 -4.89 18.12 -15.01
C PHE A 421 -4.79 19.19 -13.93
N THR A 422 -5.95 19.70 -13.50
CA THR A 422 -6.03 20.64 -12.37
C THR A 422 -7.22 20.34 -11.47
N THR A 423 -7.06 20.51 -10.18
CA THR A 423 -8.13 20.50 -9.17
C THR A 423 -8.67 21.92 -8.92
N ARG A 424 -8.01 22.95 -9.49
CA ARG A 424 -8.34 24.37 -9.34
C ARG A 424 -8.56 25.04 -10.70
N PRO A 425 -9.55 24.56 -11.51
CA PRO A 425 -9.84 25.17 -12.81
C PRO A 425 -10.35 26.62 -12.69
N ASP A 426 -10.91 27.00 -11.54
CA ASP A 426 -11.31 28.36 -11.21
C ASP A 426 -10.17 29.36 -11.45
N THR A 427 -8.92 29.00 -11.17
CA THR A 427 -7.75 29.87 -11.33
C THR A 427 -7.23 29.96 -12.77
N ASN A 428 -7.81 29.24 -13.73
CA ASN A 428 -7.26 29.13 -15.10
C ASN A 428 -7.28 30.45 -15.90
N PHE A 429 -8.07 31.45 -15.52
CA PHE A 429 -7.95 32.80 -16.07
C PHE A 429 -6.63 33.48 -15.71
N GLY A 430 -5.99 33.05 -14.61
CA GLY A 430 -4.66 33.50 -14.15
C GLY A 430 -3.52 32.61 -14.64
N ALA A 431 -3.78 31.67 -15.54
CA ALA A 431 -2.76 30.77 -16.10
C ALA A 431 -1.82 31.55 -17.03
N THR A 432 -0.52 31.51 -16.77
CA THR A 432 0.48 32.30 -17.52
C THR A 432 1.59 31.46 -18.16
N PHE A 433 1.71 30.19 -17.87
CA PHE A 433 2.67 29.29 -18.51
C PHE A 433 2.22 27.83 -18.41
N VAL A 434 2.89 26.93 -19.12
CA VAL A 434 2.71 25.49 -19.04
C VAL A 434 4.08 24.82 -18.87
N VAL A 435 4.13 23.78 -18.04
CA VAL A 435 5.34 22.99 -17.81
C VAL A 435 5.09 21.54 -18.17
N LEU A 436 5.99 21.01 -18.99
CA LEU A 436 6.10 19.57 -19.27
C LEU A 436 7.15 18.94 -18.38
N GLY A 437 6.89 17.77 -17.86
CA GLY A 437 7.91 16.95 -17.19
C GLY A 437 8.98 16.49 -18.20
N PRO A 438 10.25 16.33 -17.80
CA PRO A 438 11.32 15.90 -18.69
C PRO A 438 11.06 14.59 -19.43
N GLU A 439 10.27 13.69 -18.84
CA GLU A 439 9.91 12.38 -19.39
C GLU A 439 8.61 12.39 -20.23
N HIS A 440 8.03 13.57 -20.46
CA HIS A 440 6.77 13.69 -21.18
C HIS A 440 6.87 13.04 -22.58
N PRO A 441 5.87 12.23 -23.02
CA PRO A 441 5.92 11.53 -24.30
C PRO A 441 6.20 12.42 -25.53
N LEU A 442 5.69 13.65 -25.53
CA LEU A 442 5.92 14.63 -26.58
C LEU A 442 7.37 15.16 -26.65
N LEU A 443 8.20 14.89 -25.64
CA LEU A 443 9.62 15.28 -25.59
C LEU A 443 10.57 14.11 -25.93
N LYS A 444 10.07 12.99 -26.47
CA LYS A 444 10.90 11.88 -26.94
C LYS A 444 11.64 12.21 -28.23
N ASP A 445 11.09 13.07 -29.05
CA ASP A 445 11.68 13.51 -30.31
C ASP A 445 11.26 14.95 -30.65
N ARG A 446 12.18 15.74 -31.15
CA ARG A 446 11.91 17.15 -31.51
C ARG A 446 10.78 17.33 -32.53
N ASN A 447 10.62 16.34 -33.42
CA ASN A 447 9.64 16.41 -34.48
C ASN A 447 8.21 16.24 -33.97
N LEU A 448 8.00 15.63 -32.80
CA LEU A 448 6.66 15.50 -32.22
C LEU A 448 5.99 16.84 -31.96
N LEU A 449 6.77 17.81 -31.48
CA LEU A 449 6.29 19.18 -31.20
C LEU A 449 6.84 20.23 -32.19
N ASN A 450 7.66 19.84 -33.16
CA ASN A 450 8.32 20.71 -34.10
C ASN A 450 9.21 21.77 -33.42
N VAL A 451 9.92 21.39 -32.36
CA VAL A 451 10.87 22.23 -31.65
C VAL A 451 12.08 22.54 -32.55
N ASP A 452 12.52 23.78 -32.58
CA ASP A 452 13.73 24.13 -33.35
C ASP A 452 14.98 23.54 -32.70
N GLU A 453 16.03 23.42 -33.47
CA GLU A 453 17.26 22.72 -33.07
C GLU A 453 17.97 23.35 -31.86
N LYS A 454 17.90 24.68 -31.71
CA LYS A 454 18.53 25.39 -30.58
C LYS A 454 17.86 25.00 -29.27
N HIS A 455 16.54 25.17 -29.17
CA HIS A 455 15.79 24.85 -27.96
C HIS A 455 15.81 23.35 -27.69
N TRP A 456 15.80 22.50 -28.72
CA TRP A 456 15.89 21.05 -28.55
C TRP A 456 17.20 20.62 -27.88
N LYS A 457 18.35 21.18 -28.28
CA LYS A 457 19.63 20.90 -27.62
C LYS A 457 19.62 21.28 -26.14
N GLU A 458 18.95 22.35 -25.77
CA GLU A 458 18.79 22.77 -24.36
C GLU A 458 17.89 21.80 -23.60
N ILE A 459 16.79 21.34 -24.22
CA ILE A 459 15.88 20.32 -23.62
C ILE A 459 16.63 19.02 -23.35
N VAL A 460 17.34 18.47 -24.34
CA VAL A 460 18.11 17.23 -24.19
C VAL A 460 19.16 17.36 -23.08
N LYS A 461 19.91 18.45 -23.06
CA LYS A 461 20.88 18.74 -22.00
C LYS A 461 20.23 18.78 -20.62
N TYR A 462 19.04 19.34 -20.52
CA TYR A 462 18.29 19.41 -19.27
C TYR A 462 17.76 18.04 -18.85
N GLN A 463 17.22 17.25 -19.79
CA GLN A 463 16.77 15.88 -19.53
C GLN A 463 17.91 15.01 -18.97
N GLU A 464 19.09 15.06 -19.57
CA GLU A 464 20.26 14.30 -19.08
C GLU A 464 20.69 14.76 -17.67
N LYS A 465 20.62 16.07 -17.37
CA LYS A 465 20.94 16.62 -16.06
C LYS A 465 20.03 16.06 -14.95
N VAL A 466 18.72 15.90 -15.23
CA VAL A 466 17.73 15.53 -14.22
C VAL A 466 17.38 14.05 -14.21
N LYS A 467 17.88 13.29 -15.15
CA LYS A 467 17.57 11.86 -15.38
C LYS A 467 17.69 10.97 -14.15
N ASN A 468 18.70 11.21 -13.32
CA ASN A 468 19.01 10.39 -12.15
C ASN A 468 18.55 11.02 -10.83
N MET A 469 17.80 12.12 -10.87
CA MET A 469 17.28 12.75 -9.66
C MET A 469 16.10 11.97 -9.12
N ALA A 470 16.07 11.75 -7.79
CA ALA A 470 14.94 11.14 -7.11
C ALA A 470 13.68 12.00 -7.22
N GLU A 471 12.51 11.36 -7.31
CA GLU A 471 11.21 12.07 -7.41
C GLU A 471 10.98 12.95 -6.17
N GLU A 472 11.32 12.47 -4.98
CA GLU A 472 11.22 13.22 -3.72
C GLU A 472 12.11 14.46 -3.70
N GLU A 473 13.34 14.35 -4.22
CA GLU A 473 14.25 15.50 -4.36
C GLU A 473 13.68 16.53 -5.32
N ARG A 474 13.11 16.08 -6.46
CA ARG A 474 12.49 16.97 -7.47
C ARG A 474 11.30 17.73 -6.90
N LEU A 475 10.51 17.11 -6.03
CA LEU A 475 9.28 17.65 -5.44
C LEU A 475 9.50 18.35 -4.07
N SER A 476 10.74 18.35 -3.53
CA SER A 476 11.03 18.93 -2.22
C SER A 476 10.74 20.43 -2.15
N GLU A 477 10.14 20.87 -1.06
CA GLU A 477 9.89 22.28 -0.79
C GLU A 477 11.18 23.08 -0.59
N GLY A 478 11.17 24.36 -0.97
CA GLY A 478 12.32 25.26 -0.83
C GLY A 478 13.46 25.04 -1.83
N ARG A 479 13.35 24.05 -2.72
CA ARG A 479 14.33 23.85 -3.78
C ARG A 479 14.19 24.90 -4.87
N LYS A 480 15.32 25.50 -5.30
CA LYS A 480 15.34 26.48 -6.38
C LYS A 480 14.77 25.86 -7.67
N LYS A 481 13.75 26.50 -8.24
CA LYS A 481 13.12 26.05 -9.49
C LYS A 481 14.10 26.18 -10.66
N THR A 482 14.12 25.14 -11.51
CA THR A 482 14.95 25.08 -12.73
C THR A 482 14.08 24.66 -13.89
N GLY A 483 14.52 24.96 -15.11
CA GLY A 483 13.79 24.55 -16.33
C GLY A 483 14.43 25.14 -17.58
N VAL A 484 13.87 24.77 -18.73
CA VAL A 484 14.25 25.31 -20.04
C VAL A 484 13.03 25.65 -20.86
N PHE A 485 13.08 26.76 -21.59
CA PHE A 485 12.02 27.17 -22.50
C PHE A 485 12.08 26.33 -23.78
N THR A 486 10.94 25.91 -24.30
CA THR A 486 10.86 25.08 -25.50
C THR A 486 10.82 25.86 -26.79
N GLY A 487 10.69 27.16 -26.76
CA GLY A 487 10.43 28.01 -27.94
C GLY A 487 8.97 28.00 -28.40
N LEU A 488 8.10 27.28 -27.71
CA LEU A 488 6.69 27.08 -28.08
C LEU A 488 5.74 27.80 -27.11
N TYR A 489 4.55 28.11 -27.61
CA TYR A 489 3.46 28.70 -26.85
C TYR A 489 2.16 27.90 -27.04
N LEU A 490 1.41 27.75 -25.94
CA LEU A 490 0.04 27.25 -25.94
C LEU A 490 -0.94 28.42 -25.75
N VAL A 491 -2.16 28.26 -26.23
CA VAL A 491 -3.21 29.27 -26.10
C VAL A 491 -4.21 28.85 -25.05
N ASN A 492 -4.44 29.71 -24.05
CA ASN A 492 -5.54 29.54 -23.10
C ASN A 492 -6.86 29.90 -23.78
N SER A 493 -7.73 28.88 -23.96
CA SER A 493 -9.02 29.02 -24.66
C SER A 493 -10.01 29.95 -23.94
N LEU A 494 -9.80 30.27 -22.64
CA LEU A 494 -10.68 31.18 -21.90
C LEU A 494 -10.46 32.67 -22.27
N ASN A 495 -9.21 33.08 -22.40
CA ASN A 495 -8.85 34.52 -22.56
C ASN A 495 -7.87 34.77 -23.70
N ASN A 496 -7.58 33.78 -24.53
CA ASN A 496 -6.60 33.81 -25.62
C ASN A 496 -5.17 34.22 -25.21
N TYR A 497 -4.84 34.04 -23.92
CA TYR A 497 -3.48 34.34 -23.43
C TYR A 497 -2.47 33.28 -23.96
N LYS A 498 -1.33 33.78 -24.43
CA LYS A 498 -0.23 32.95 -24.97
C LYS A 498 0.68 32.54 -23.84
N MET A 499 0.63 31.28 -23.49
CA MET A 499 1.40 30.67 -22.40
C MET A 499 2.68 30.04 -22.94
N PRO A 500 3.89 30.52 -22.55
CA PRO A 500 5.14 29.85 -22.89
C PRO A 500 5.19 28.43 -22.27
N VAL A 501 5.76 27.49 -23.03
CA VAL A 501 5.92 26.09 -22.62
C VAL A 501 7.35 25.85 -22.15
N PHE A 502 7.49 25.37 -20.92
CA PHE A 502 8.77 25.02 -20.32
C PHE A 502 8.88 23.49 -20.10
N VAL A 503 10.12 23.00 -19.98
CA VAL A 503 10.43 21.68 -19.44
C VAL A 503 11.07 21.89 -18.07
N SER A 504 10.50 21.27 -17.03
CA SER A 504 11.04 21.41 -15.67
C SER A 504 10.87 20.12 -14.85
N ASP A 505 11.83 19.91 -13.96
CA ASP A 505 11.96 18.74 -13.10
C ASP A 505 10.95 18.71 -11.94
N TYR A 506 10.28 19.82 -11.60
CA TYR A 506 9.23 19.80 -10.58
C TYR A 506 7.90 19.19 -11.08
N VAL A 507 7.82 18.88 -12.38
CA VAL A 507 6.71 18.12 -12.98
C VAL A 507 7.22 16.73 -13.38
N LEU A 508 6.48 15.69 -12.98
CA LEU A 508 6.79 14.30 -13.32
C LEU A 508 6.11 13.94 -14.64
N GLY A 509 6.88 13.74 -15.70
CA GLY A 509 6.36 13.51 -17.05
C GLY A 509 5.65 12.18 -17.26
N ASN A 510 5.79 11.25 -16.31
CA ASN A 510 5.17 9.92 -16.30
C ASN A 510 4.03 9.79 -15.28
N VAL A 511 3.57 10.88 -14.69
CA VAL A 511 2.48 10.92 -13.71
C VAL A 511 1.32 11.77 -14.24
N GLY A 512 0.11 11.23 -14.20
CA GLY A 512 -1.08 11.90 -14.71
C GLY A 512 -0.90 12.25 -16.20
N THR A 513 -1.09 13.53 -16.53
CA THR A 513 -0.89 14.04 -17.89
C THR A 513 0.56 14.36 -18.21
N GLY A 514 1.47 14.32 -17.25
CA GLY A 514 2.87 14.71 -17.41
C GLY A 514 3.08 16.21 -17.66
N ALA A 515 2.03 17.01 -17.54
CA ALA A 515 2.01 18.45 -17.79
C ALA A 515 1.21 19.19 -16.74
N VAL A 516 1.63 20.41 -16.41
CA VAL A 516 0.96 21.31 -15.45
C VAL A 516 0.77 22.68 -16.09
N VAL A 517 -0.40 23.26 -15.90
CA VAL A 517 -0.67 24.67 -16.20
C VAL A 517 -0.31 25.51 -14.98
N GLY A 518 0.54 26.52 -15.16
CA GLY A 518 1.06 27.38 -14.10
C GLY A 518 0.13 28.54 -13.79
N VAL A 519 -0.28 28.66 -12.53
CA VAL A 519 -1.15 29.71 -12.00
C VAL A 519 -0.46 30.46 -10.85
N PRO A 520 0.57 31.23 -11.10
CA PRO A 520 1.48 31.79 -10.10
C PRO A 520 0.84 32.70 -9.05
N GLY A 521 -0.35 33.19 -9.30
CA GLY A 521 -1.13 33.92 -8.30
C GLY A 521 -1.75 33.05 -7.22
N HIS A 522 -1.84 31.72 -7.45
CA HIS A 522 -2.66 30.82 -6.67
C HIS A 522 -2.02 29.45 -6.41
N ASP A 523 -0.72 29.27 -6.70
CA ASP A 523 0.14 28.16 -6.32
C ASP A 523 1.55 28.68 -6.03
N LYS A 524 2.08 28.38 -4.85
CA LYS A 524 3.39 28.87 -4.40
C LYS A 524 4.53 28.32 -5.25
N ARG A 525 4.46 27.09 -5.70
CA ARG A 525 5.50 26.47 -6.56
C ARG A 525 5.54 27.15 -7.92
N ASP A 526 4.36 27.47 -8.47
CA ASP A 526 4.22 28.19 -9.73
C ASP A 526 4.69 29.64 -9.58
N PHE A 527 4.44 30.26 -8.43
CA PHE A 527 4.95 31.59 -8.12
C PHE A 527 6.48 31.63 -8.10
N GLU A 528 7.11 30.68 -7.38
CA GLU A 528 8.57 30.58 -7.34
C GLU A 528 9.16 30.36 -8.73
N PHE A 529 8.53 29.51 -9.57
CA PHE A 529 8.93 29.30 -10.96
C PHE A 529 8.78 30.60 -11.78
N ALA A 530 7.65 31.26 -11.67
CA ALA A 530 7.39 32.51 -12.37
C ALA A 530 8.41 33.60 -12.01
N GLN A 531 8.84 33.68 -10.74
CA GLN A 531 9.88 34.63 -10.32
C GLN A 531 11.24 34.34 -11.01
N VAL A 532 11.63 33.06 -11.09
CA VAL A 532 12.90 32.65 -11.73
C VAL A 532 12.90 32.97 -13.22
N PHE A 533 11.79 32.75 -13.92
CA PHE A 533 11.70 32.94 -15.38
C PHE A 533 11.06 34.26 -15.78
N LYS A 534 10.77 35.17 -14.83
CA LYS A 534 10.17 36.49 -15.03
C LYS A 534 8.84 36.40 -15.79
N ILE A 535 8.01 35.44 -15.43
CA ILE A 535 6.68 35.22 -15.99
C ILE A 535 5.67 36.13 -15.23
N PRO A 536 4.68 36.70 -15.90
CA PRO A 536 3.66 37.50 -15.22
C PRO A 536 2.85 36.74 -14.21
N VAL A 537 2.50 37.38 -13.08
CA VAL A 537 1.64 36.85 -12.03
C VAL A 537 0.30 37.57 -12.10
N ILE A 538 -0.78 36.85 -12.35
CA ILE A 538 -2.13 37.37 -12.49
C ILE A 538 -2.96 36.91 -11.29
N ARG A 539 -3.56 37.87 -10.55
CA ARG A 539 -4.49 37.59 -9.46
C ARG A 539 -5.88 37.34 -10.03
N VAL A 540 -6.47 36.18 -9.71
CA VAL A 540 -7.86 35.84 -10.07
C VAL A 540 -8.70 35.42 -8.87
N VAL A 541 -8.09 35.26 -7.69
CA VAL A 541 -8.77 35.07 -6.41
C VAL A 541 -8.25 36.12 -5.43
N GLN A 542 -9.14 36.82 -4.73
CA GLN A 542 -8.82 37.74 -3.65
C GLN A 542 -9.46 37.27 -2.35
N LYS A 543 -8.77 37.46 -1.24
CA LYS A 543 -9.24 37.07 0.09
C LYS A 543 -10.49 37.85 0.50
N ASP A 544 -10.44 39.13 0.26
CA ASP A 544 -11.52 40.09 0.54
C ASP A 544 -11.41 41.31 -0.42
N ALA A 545 -12.36 42.24 -0.36
CA ALA A 545 -12.44 43.40 -1.24
C ALA A 545 -11.24 44.35 -1.13
N THR A 546 -10.44 44.27 -0.08
CA THR A 546 -9.26 45.12 0.13
C THR A 546 -7.98 44.52 -0.46
N ASP A 547 -7.99 43.23 -0.82
CA ASP A 547 -6.84 42.51 -1.35
C ASP A 547 -6.67 42.72 -2.87
N THR A 548 -6.32 43.96 -3.24
CA THR A 548 -6.18 44.39 -4.65
C THR A 548 -4.74 44.57 -5.12
N ALA A 549 -3.76 44.50 -4.20
CA ALA A 549 -2.36 44.73 -4.52
C ALA A 549 -1.77 43.61 -5.43
N PRO A 550 -0.79 43.95 -6.30
CA PRO A 550 -0.06 42.94 -7.06
C PRO A 550 0.62 41.90 -6.15
N ILE A 551 0.63 40.64 -6.57
CA ILE A 551 1.33 39.55 -5.87
C ILE A 551 2.82 39.64 -6.23
N THR A 552 3.64 40.06 -5.26
CA THR A 552 5.10 40.20 -5.43
C THR A 552 5.93 39.31 -4.51
N LYS A 553 5.29 38.71 -3.51
CA LYS A 553 5.91 37.83 -2.53
C LYS A 553 5.10 36.54 -2.38
N VAL A 554 5.76 35.45 -2.03
CA VAL A 554 5.14 34.12 -1.90
C VAL A 554 4.04 34.07 -0.83
N GLU A 555 4.16 34.88 0.21
CA GLU A 555 3.17 34.98 1.29
C GLU A 555 1.84 35.61 0.86
N GLN A 556 1.83 36.28 -0.30
CA GLN A 556 0.64 36.93 -0.89
C GLN A 556 -0.10 35.98 -1.85
N VAL A 557 0.44 34.80 -2.11
CA VAL A 557 -0.19 33.76 -2.97
C VAL A 557 -1.41 33.20 -2.26
N GLN A 558 -2.59 33.32 -2.89
CA GLN A 558 -3.85 32.89 -2.32
C GLN A 558 -4.20 31.47 -2.82
N GLU A 559 -3.94 30.44 -2.00
CA GLU A 559 -4.18 29.05 -2.37
C GLU A 559 -5.54 28.53 -1.88
N GLU A 560 -6.11 29.14 -0.86
CA GLU A 560 -7.34 28.72 -0.17
C GLU A 560 -8.53 29.62 -0.54
N GLU A 561 -9.51 29.72 0.36
CA GLU A 561 -10.76 30.42 0.19
C GLU A 561 -10.63 31.87 -0.36
N GLY A 562 -11.62 32.28 -1.16
CA GLY A 562 -11.65 33.65 -1.69
C GLY A 562 -12.77 33.86 -2.71
N ILE A 563 -12.78 35.07 -3.25
CA ILE A 563 -13.74 35.55 -4.26
C ILE A 563 -13.03 35.77 -5.59
N MET A 564 -13.64 35.30 -6.66
CA MET A 564 -13.10 35.42 -8.01
C MET A 564 -13.09 36.86 -8.50
N VAL A 565 -11.95 37.25 -9.10
CA VAL A 565 -11.74 38.54 -9.78
C VAL A 565 -10.98 38.33 -11.08
N ASN A 566 -11.00 39.26 -12.02
CA ASN A 566 -10.29 39.17 -13.31
C ASN A 566 -10.60 37.88 -14.09
N SER A 567 -11.79 37.32 -13.88
CA SER A 567 -12.18 35.97 -14.36
C SER A 567 -13.52 36.01 -15.08
N GLU A 568 -13.87 37.09 -15.74
CA GLU A 568 -15.07 37.28 -16.58
C GLU A 568 -16.35 36.77 -15.87
N PHE A 569 -16.96 35.71 -16.40
CA PHE A 569 -18.23 35.15 -15.92
C PHE A 569 -18.13 34.48 -14.52
N LEU A 570 -16.95 34.37 -13.96
CA LEU A 570 -16.72 33.84 -12.60
C LEU A 570 -16.62 34.96 -11.55
N ASN A 571 -16.44 36.23 -11.96
CA ASN A 571 -16.23 37.32 -11.03
C ASN A 571 -17.35 37.40 -9.97
N GLY A 572 -16.97 37.58 -8.72
CA GLY A 572 -17.88 37.68 -7.57
C GLY A 572 -18.34 36.33 -6.99
N LEU A 573 -18.04 35.22 -7.63
CA LEU A 573 -18.31 33.88 -7.07
C LEU A 573 -17.22 33.48 -6.07
N ASN A 574 -17.57 32.66 -5.07
CA ASN A 574 -16.56 31.96 -4.29
C ASN A 574 -15.90 30.85 -5.12
N ILE A 575 -14.73 30.38 -4.68
CA ILE A 575 -13.93 29.40 -5.44
C ILE A 575 -14.68 28.10 -5.73
N HIS A 576 -15.54 27.63 -4.82
CA HIS A 576 -16.28 26.37 -5.01
C HIS A 576 -17.34 26.50 -6.10
N GLN A 577 -18.11 27.60 -6.08
CA GLN A 577 -19.08 27.91 -7.13
C GLN A 577 -18.39 28.14 -8.48
N ALA A 578 -17.24 28.81 -8.47
CA ALA A 578 -16.45 29.08 -9.66
C ALA A 578 -15.89 27.78 -10.27
N THR A 579 -15.38 26.88 -9.42
CA THR A 579 -14.86 25.58 -9.85
C THR A 579 -15.89 24.76 -10.59
N GLU A 580 -17.11 24.60 -10.07
CA GLU A 580 -18.17 23.85 -10.76
C GLU A 580 -18.61 24.53 -12.06
N LYS A 581 -18.83 25.84 -12.01
CA LYS A 581 -19.28 26.61 -13.17
C LYS A 581 -18.28 26.59 -14.33
N ILE A 582 -16.99 26.70 -14.02
CA ILE A 582 -15.96 26.67 -15.08
C ILE A 582 -15.77 25.27 -15.66
N MET A 583 -15.88 24.20 -14.82
CA MET A 583 -15.84 22.84 -15.33
C MET A 583 -16.99 22.56 -16.28
N ASP A 584 -18.22 22.99 -15.98
CA ASP A 584 -19.38 22.88 -16.88
C ASP A 584 -19.12 23.62 -18.20
N TYR A 585 -18.57 24.84 -18.11
CA TYR A 585 -18.24 25.63 -19.28
C TYR A 585 -17.20 24.95 -20.17
N MET A 586 -16.08 24.46 -19.58
CA MET A 586 -15.00 23.84 -20.34
C MET A 586 -15.44 22.53 -21.00
N GLU A 587 -16.31 21.72 -20.34
CA GLU A 587 -16.88 20.52 -20.93
C GLU A 587 -17.81 20.83 -22.09
N SER A 588 -18.70 21.81 -21.91
CA SER A 588 -19.63 22.23 -22.98
C SER A 588 -18.90 22.85 -24.19
N ALA A 589 -17.80 23.55 -23.96
CA ALA A 589 -16.93 24.11 -24.99
C ALA A 589 -16.00 23.09 -25.65
N GLY A 590 -15.91 21.86 -25.11
CA GLY A 590 -15.20 20.72 -25.70
C GLY A 590 -13.67 20.72 -25.54
N TYR A 591 -13.10 21.50 -24.61
CA TYR A 591 -11.68 21.46 -24.31
C TYR A 591 -11.37 21.08 -22.84
N GLY A 592 -12.39 20.75 -22.07
CA GLY A 592 -12.31 20.22 -20.72
C GLY A 592 -13.01 18.87 -20.59
N LYS A 593 -12.52 18.04 -19.67
CA LYS A 593 -13.16 16.77 -19.28
C LYS A 593 -12.93 16.51 -17.81
N ARG A 594 -14.01 16.43 -17.01
CA ARG A 594 -13.92 15.99 -15.61
C ARG A 594 -13.30 14.62 -15.50
N VAL A 595 -12.36 14.48 -14.61
CA VAL A 595 -11.65 13.21 -14.35
C VAL A 595 -11.34 13.08 -12.87
N THR A 596 -11.27 11.83 -12.45
CA THR A 596 -10.71 11.46 -11.15
C THR A 596 -9.37 10.78 -11.38
N ASN A 597 -8.32 11.34 -10.82
CA ASN A 597 -6.98 10.81 -10.86
C ASN A 597 -6.59 10.25 -9.49
N TYR A 598 -5.68 9.28 -9.49
CA TYR A 598 -5.11 8.68 -8.29
C TYR A 598 -3.60 8.86 -8.30
N LYS A 599 -3.02 9.09 -7.12
CA LYS A 599 -1.56 9.04 -6.93
C LYS A 599 -1.04 7.60 -7.02
N LEU A 600 -1.88 6.65 -6.62
CA LEU A 600 -1.62 5.21 -6.73
C LEU A 600 -1.27 4.85 -8.17
N ARG A 601 -0.24 4.04 -8.34
CA ARG A 601 0.21 3.49 -9.64
C ARG A 601 -0.01 1.99 -9.66
N ASP A 602 -0.06 1.42 -10.86
CA ASP A 602 -0.15 -0.04 -11.01
C ASP A 602 1.05 -0.72 -10.36
N TRP A 603 0.75 -1.81 -9.69
CA TRP A 603 1.73 -2.55 -8.91
C TRP A 603 2.73 -3.27 -9.79
N VAL A 604 4.03 -2.90 -9.72
CA VAL A 604 5.14 -3.61 -10.38
C VAL A 604 5.28 -4.99 -9.77
N PHE A 605 4.85 -6.02 -10.52
CA PHE A 605 4.62 -7.36 -9.98
C PHE A 605 5.72 -8.37 -10.27
N SER A 606 6.64 -8.10 -11.18
CA SER A 606 7.73 -9.03 -11.52
C SER A 606 9.04 -8.67 -10.84
N ARG A 607 9.84 -9.69 -10.50
CA ARG A 607 11.17 -9.59 -9.89
C ARG A 607 12.20 -10.38 -10.70
N GLN A 608 13.38 -9.79 -10.90
CA GLN A 608 14.50 -10.38 -11.60
C GLN A 608 15.35 -11.22 -10.64
N ARG A 609 14.67 -12.09 -9.89
CA ARG A 609 15.25 -12.91 -8.83
C ARG A 609 14.88 -14.38 -9.02
N TYR A 610 15.70 -15.28 -8.43
CA TYR A 610 15.44 -16.71 -8.47
C TYR A 610 14.41 -17.15 -7.43
N TRP A 611 14.55 -16.69 -6.18
CA TRP A 611 13.77 -17.19 -5.05
C TRP A 611 12.42 -16.47 -4.92
N GLY A 612 11.46 -16.88 -5.73
CA GLY A 612 10.09 -16.39 -5.76
C GLY A 612 9.17 -17.34 -6.52
N GLU A 613 7.86 -17.14 -6.45
CA GLU A 613 6.90 -17.92 -7.21
C GLU A 613 7.08 -17.63 -8.72
N PRO A 614 7.35 -18.63 -9.57
CA PRO A 614 7.41 -18.41 -11.01
C PRO A 614 6.09 -17.91 -11.58
N ILE A 615 6.14 -16.91 -12.43
CA ILE A 615 4.96 -16.41 -13.15
C ILE A 615 4.53 -17.48 -14.17
N PRO A 616 3.27 -17.99 -14.11
CA PRO A 616 2.85 -19.16 -14.88
C PRO A 616 2.43 -18.80 -16.33
N LEU A 617 3.33 -18.13 -17.06
CA LEU A 617 3.12 -17.71 -18.45
C LEU A 617 4.20 -18.27 -19.37
N ILE A 618 3.85 -18.38 -20.65
CA ILE A 618 4.71 -18.92 -21.72
C ILE A 618 4.69 -17.96 -22.88
N HIS A 619 5.88 -17.59 -23.38
CA HIS A 619 6.08 -16.75 -24.56
C HIS A 619 6.23 -17.62 -25.80
N CYS A 620 5.32 -17.50 -26.74
CA CYS A 620 5.29 -18.21 -28.02
C CYS A 620 5.37 -17.21 -29.17
N GLU A 621 6.24 -17.44 -30.15
CA GLU A 621 6.40 -16.54 -31.29
C GLU A 621 5.11 -16.37 -32.11
N ASP A 622 4.33 -17.47 -32.26
CA ASP A 622 3.11 -17.43 -33.06
C ASP A 622 1.86 -17.01 -32.25
N CYS A 623 1.81 -17.37 -30.96
CA CYS A 623 0.60 -17.20 -30.14
C CYS A 623 0.69 -16.04 -29.16
N GLY A 624 1.87 -15.36 -29.07
CA GLY A 624 2.14 -14.35 -28.06
C GLY A 624 2.27 -14.96 -26.65
N VAL A 625 1.82 -14.25 -25.64
CA VAL A 625 1.84 -14.73 -24.24
C VAL A 625 0.66 -15.66 -23.96
N VAL A 626 0.95 -16.88 -23.54
CA VAL A 626 -0.03 -17.94 -23.29
C VAL A 626 0.06 -18.41 -21.85
N PRO A 627 -1.05 -18.51 -21.10
CA PRO A 627 -1.03 -19.02 -19.73
C PRO A 627 -0.71 -20.52 -19.68
N VAL A 628 -0.01 -20.95 -18.65
CA VAL A 628 0.17 -22.38 -18.33
C VAL A 628 -1.21 -22.94 -17.98
N PRO A 629 -1.58 -24.12 -18.51
CA PRO A 629 -2.85 -24.76 -18.16
C PRO A 629 -2.94 -25.03 -16.65
N GLU A 630 -4.09 -24.80 -16.05
CA GLU A 630 -4.28 -24.94 -14.58
C GLU A 630 -3.94 -26.34 -14.06
N LYS A 631 -4.16 -27.37 -14.88
CA LYS A 631 -3.80 -28.77 -14.55
C LYS A 631 -2.29 -29.00 -14.41
N ASP A 632 -1.47 -28.15 -15.04
CA ASP A 632 -0.03 -28.27 -15.09
C ASP A 632 0.67 -27.40 -14.01
N LEU A 633 -0.12 -26.71 -13.17
CA LEU A 633 0.36 -26.00 -12.00
C LEU A 633 0.75 -26.97 -10.86
N PRO A 634 1.79 -26.66 -10.08
CA PRO A 634 2.61 -25.45 -10.14
C PRO A 634 3.75 -25.53 -11.17
N VAL A 635 4.08 -24.38 -11.77
CA VAL A 635 5.39 -24.22 -12.42
C VAL A 635 6.45 -24.18 -11.32
N LYS A 636 7.22 -25.25 -11.19
CA LYS A 636 8.21 -25.39 -10.11
C LYS A 636 9.52 -24.68 -10.45
N LEU A 637 10.15 -24.10 -9.43
CA LEU A 637 11.52 -23.61 -9.52
C LEU A 637 12.49 -24.78 -9.80
N PRO A 638 13.44 -24.62 -10.74
CA PRO A 638 14.49 -25.62 -10.97
C PRO A 638 15.50 -25.59 -9.82
N ASN A 639 15.96 -26.76 -9.40
CA ASN A 639 17.03 -26.83 -8.40
C ASN A 639 18.38 -26.54 -9.07
N VAL A 640 19.02 -25.42 -8.72
CA VAL A 640 20.26 -24.92 -9.36
C VAL A 640 21.32 -24.57 -8.33
N LYS A 641 22.59 -24.74 -8.70
CA LYS A 641 23.72 -24.37 -7.84
C LYS A 641 24.03 -22.87 -7.90
N LYS A 642 23.79 -22.21 -9.05
CA LYS A 642 24.08 -20.80 -9.30
C LYS A 642 22.76 -20.07 -9.54
N TYR A 643 22.47 -19.09 -8.70
CA TYR A 643 21.20 -18.34 -8.69
C TYR A 643 21.39 -16.85 -8.38
N GLU A 644 22.63 -16.36 -8.33
CA GLU A 644 22.90 -14.94 -8.06
C GLU A 644 22.32 -14.07 -9.17
N PRO A 645 21.77 -12.89 -8.81
CA PRO A 645 21.18 -11.98 -9.76
C PRO A 645 22.21 -11.41 -10.72
N THR A 646 21.86 -11.35 -12.01
CA THR A 646 22.77 -10.93 -13.09
C THR A 646 23.12 -9.45 -13.06
N GLY A 647 22.17 -8.60 -12.62
CA GLY A 647 22.30 -7.12 -12.66
C GLY A 647 21.98 -6.53 -14.03
N THR A 648 21.78 -7.34 -15.06
CA THR A 648 21.43 -6.89 -16.42
C THR A 648 19.98 -6.42 -16.56
N GLY A 649 19.11 -6.89 -15.66
CA GLY A 649 17.66 -6.78 -15.73
C GLY A 649 16.98 -8.09 -16.10
N GLU A 650 17.77 -9.12 -16.40
CA GLU A 650 17.27 -10.48 -16.62
C GLU A 650 17.34 -11.32 -15.36
N SER A 651 16.36 -12.19 -15.18
CA SER A 651 16.32 -13.15 -14.07
C SER A 651 17.39 -14.25 -14.27
N PRO A 652 17.98 -14.79 -13.19
CA PRO A 652 18.85 -15.97 -13.27
C PRO A 652 18.18 -17.18 -13.92
N LEU A 653 16.85 -17.26 -13.93
CA LEU A 653 16.10 -18.32 -14.59
C LEU A 653 16.26 -18.31 -16.13
N ALA A 654 16.62 -17.18 -16.73
CA ALA A 654 16.84 -17.06 -18.16
C ALA A 654 18.04 -17.90 -18.65
N ASP A 655 19.04 -18.13 -17.79
CA ASP A 655 20.23 -18.91 -18.11
C ASP A 655 19.97 -20.44 -18.02
N ILE A 656 18.84 -20.88 -17.49
CA ILE A 656 18.54 -22.30 -17.25
C ILE A 656 17.78 -22.87 -18.45
N LYS A 657 18.51 -23.14 -19.55
CA LYS A 657 17.95 -23.51 -20.86
C LYS A 657 16.95 -24.67 -20.81
N ASN A 658 17.21 -25.69 -19.99
CA ASN A 658 16.33 -26.88 -19.89
C ASN A 658 15.00 -26.56 -19.19
N TRP A 659 14.97 -25.63 -18.24
CA TRP A 659 13.75 -25.18 -17.60
C TRP A 659 13.01 -24.14 -18.44
N LEU A 660 13.77 -23.24 -19.09
CA LEU A 660 13.23 -22.15 -19.89
C LEU A 660 12.41 -22.67 -21.08
N LYS A 661 12.95 -23.67 -21.82
CA LYS A 661 12.31 -24.24 -23.01
C LYS A 661 11.09 -25.09 -22.63
N THR A 662 10.00 -24.88 -23.37
CA THR A 662 8.75 -25.62 -23.19
C THR A 662 7.98 -25.72 -24.50
N LYS A 663 6.86 -26.41 -24.52
CA LYS A 663 5.91 -26.41 -25.64
C LYS A 663 4.78 -25.41 -25.37
N CYS A 664 4.40 -24.66 -26.39
CA CYS A 664 3.21 -23.81 -26.32
C CYS A 664 1.95 -24.66 -26.14
N PRO A 665 1.13 -24.43 -25.10
CA PRO A 665 -0.07 -25.23 -24.88
C PRO A 665 -1.16 -24.99 -25.93
N LYS A 666 -1.06 -23.89 -26.72
CA LYS A 666 -2.03 -23.53 -27.76
C LYS A 666 -1.69 -24.14 -29.12
N CYS A 667 -0.43 -24.07 -29.57
CA CYS A 667 -0.02 -24.51 -30.89
C CYS A 667 0.96 -25.68 -30.89
N GLY A 668 1.49 -26.12 -29.73
CA GLY A 668 2.42 -27.22 -29.59
C GLY A 668 3.88 -26.93 -30.00
N LYS A 669 4.17 -25.75 -30.60
CA LYS A 669 5.51 -25.34 -31.01
C LYS A 669 6.42 -25.05 -29.83
N LEU A 670 7.72 -24.93 -30.10
CA LEU A 670 8.72 -24.50 -29.12
C LEU A 670 8.34 -23.08 -28.60
N ALA A 671 8.45 -22.96 -27.30
CA ALA A 671 8.13 -21.70 -26.60
C ALA A 671 9.00 -21.58 -25.34
N TRP A 672 8.95 -20.44 -24.67
CA TRP A 672 9.77 -20.13 -23.50
C TRP A 672 8.91 -19.76 -22.29
N ARG A 673 9.28 -20.25 -21.11
CA ARG A 673 8.64 -19.86 -19.87
C ARG A 673 8.99 -18.39 -19.54
N GLU A 674 8.08 -17.70 -18.86
CA GLU A 674 8.42 -16.45 -18.21
C GLU A 674 9.52 -16.68 -17.16
N THR A 675 10.55 -15.83 -17.15
CA THR A 675 11.72 -15.97 -16.30
C THR A 675 11.67 -15.15 -15.02
N ASN A 676 10.82 -14.12 -14.98
CA ASN A 676 10.59 -13.34 -13.78
C ASN A 676 9.78 -14.14 -12.74
N THR A 677 10.01 -13.85 -11.48
CA THR A 677 9.24 -14.37 -10.36
C THR A 677 8.31 -13.29 -9.80
N MET A 678 7.28 -13.72 -9.08
CA MET A 678 6.39 -12.82 -8.35
C MET A 678 7.11 -12.21 -7.13
N PRO A 679 6.70 -11.05 -6.63
CA PRO A 679 7.21 -10.52 -5.38
C PRO A 679 6.75 -11.37 -4.19
N GLN A 680 7.45 -11.32 -3.07
CA GLN A 680 7.04 -11.99 -1.83
C GLN A 680 5.60 -11.66 -1.40
N TRP A 681 5.15 -10.45 -1.70
CA TRP A 681 3.81 -9.97 -1.41
C TRP A 681 2.70 -10.75 -2.13
N ALA A 682 3.00 -11.48 -3.19
CA ALA A 682 2.03 -12.33 -3.88
C ALA A 682 1.55 -13.46 -2.97
N GLY A 683 2.48 -14.19 -2.36
CA GLY A 683 2.18 -15.25 -1.40
C GLY A 683 1.43 -14.75 -0.17
N SER A 684 1.81 -13.58 0.34
CA SER A 684 1.18 -13.00 1.54
C SER A 684 -0.17 -12.31 1.27
N SER A 685 -0.56 -12.09 0.00
CA SER A 685 -1.81 -11.39 -0.34
C SER A 685 -3.09 -12.22 -0.20
N TRP A 686 -3.00 -13.48 0.24
CA TRP A 686 -4.18 -14.36 0.38
C TRP A 686 -4.06 -15.41 1.49
N TYR A 687 -3.01 -15.41 2.30
CA TYR A 687 -2.63 -16.46 3.25
C TYR A 687 -3.67 -16.74 4.35
N TRP A 688 -4.46 -15.75 4.78
CA TRP A 688 -5.56 -15.94 5.74
C TRP A 688 -6.64 -16.87 5.19
N LEU A 689 -6.89 -16.82 3.87
CA LEU A 689 -7.82 -17.75 3.20
C LEU A 689 -7.27 -19.17 3.23
N ARG A 690 -5.94 -19.31 3.09
CA ARG A 690 -5.29 -20.62 3.17
C ARG A 690 -5.31 -21.17 4.60
N TYR A 691 -5.18 -20.33 5.60
CA TYR A 691 -5.34 -20.77 6.99
C TYR A 691 -6.74 -21.31 7.29
N ALA A 692 -7.77 -20.74 6.70
CA ALA A 692 -9.13 -21.27 6.82
C ALA A 692 -9.26 -22.70 6.27
N ASP A 693 -8.41 -23.08 5.27
CA ASP A 693 -8.46 -24.40 4.63
C ASP A 693 -7.08 -24.91 4.17
N SER A 694 -6.13 -24.98 5.10
CA SER A 694 -4.70 -25.18 4.82
C SER A 694 -4.35 -26.50 4.10
N LYS A 695 -5.17 -27.53 4.23
CA LYS A 695 -4.92 -28.88 3.68
C LYS A 695 -5.65 -29.18 2.38
N ASN A 696 -6.38 -28.23 1.82
CA ASN A 696 -7.15 -28.46 0.60
C ASN A 696 -6.23 -28.53 -0.62
N LYS A 697 -6.25 -29.67 -1.32
CA LYS A 697 -5.47 -29.89 -2.54
C LYS A 697 -6.25 -29.58 -3.83
N LYS A 698 -7.57 -29.38 -3.72
CA LYS A 698 -8.47 -29.21 -4.88
C LYS A 698 -8.83 -27.74 -5.13
N LYS A 699 -8.79 -26.91 -4.10
CA LYS A 699 -9.11 -25.47 -4.14
C LYS A 699 -8.10 -24.70 -3.31
N PHE A 700 -7.92 -23.41 -3.62
CA PHE A 700 -7.08 -22.53 -2.78
C PHE A 700 -7.68 -22.39 -1.38
N SER A 701 -9.02 -22.35 -1.29
CA SER A 701 -9.79 -22.36 -0.04
C SER A 701 -11.26 -22.74 -0.35
N ASP A 702 -11.91 -23.50 0.50
CA ASP A 702 -13.33 -23.85 0.35
C ASP A 702 -14.23 -22.74 0.87
N ILE A 703 -15.22 -22.35 0.07
CA ILE A 703 -16.10 -21.20 0.38
C ILE A 703 -16.89 -21.40 1.69
N LYS A 704 -17.28 -22.62 2.06
CA LYS A 704 -18.00 -22.89 3.32
C LYS A 704 -17.11 -22.63 4.52
N LYS A 705 -15.82 -23.01 4.45
CA LYS A 705 -14.85 -22.74 5.49
C LYS A 705 -14.52 -21.25 5.57
N GLN A 706 -14.41 -20.58 4.43
CA GLN A 706 -14.28 -19.13 4.39
C GLN A 706 -15.47 -18.45 5.07
N THR A 707 -16.71 -18.83 4.72
CA THR A 707 -17.93 -18.25 5.32
C THR A 707 -17.94 -18.41 6.85
N PHE A 708 -17.38 -19.51 7.37
CA PHE A 708 -17.26 -19.70 8.81
C PHE A 708 -16.16 -18.83 9.42
N TRP A 709 -14.96 -18.77 8.83
CA TRP A 709 -13.81 -18.14 9.45
C TRP A 709 -13.64 -16.65 9.12
N THR A 710 -14.01 -16.20 7.91
CA THR A 710 -13.78 -14.81 7.49
C THR A 710 -14.96 -13.89 7.81
N PRO A 711 -14.74 -12.59 7.99
CA PRO A 711 -13.45 -11.92 7.99
C PRO A 711 -12.56 -12.35 9.17
N VAL A 712 -11.26 -12.08 9.07
CA VAL A 712 -10.36 -12.12 10.23
C VAL A 712 -10.88 -11.12 11.26
N ASP A 713 -11.09 -11.56 12.51
CA ASP A 713 -11.68 -10.68 13.52
C ASP A 713 -10.71 -9.64 14.05
N VAL A 714 -9.43 -10.02 14.22
CA VAL A 714 -8.37 -9.10 14.61
C VAL A 714 -7.05 -9.50 13.94
N TYR A 715 -6.36 -8.52 13.41
CA TYR A 715 -5.08 -8.68 12.72
C TYR A 715 -3.99 -7.81 13.35
N PHE A 716 -3.00 -8.44 13.98
CA PHE A 716 -1.84 -7.81 14.61
C PHE A 716 -0.67 -7.73 13.63
N GLY A 717 0.01 -6.58 13.58
CA GLY A 717 1.19 -6.41 12.73
C GLY A 717 1.75 -4.99 12.73
N GLY A 718 2.83 -4.76 11.97
CA GLY A 718 3.54 -3.48 11.92
C GLY A 718 2.80 -2.39 11.15
N MET A 719 3.05 -1.12 11.50
CA MET A 719 2.50 0.04 10.76
C MET A 719 3.08 0.17 9.35
N GLU A 720 4.30 -0.30 9.13
CA GLU A 720 5.01 -0.27 7.84
C GLU A 720 4.27 -1.03 6.73
N HIS A 721 3.43 -1.99 7.10
CA HIS A 721 2.65 -2.78 6.15
C HIS A 721 1.35 -2.12 5.68
N THR A 722 1.03 -0.91 6.16
CA THR A 722 -0.23 -0.22 5.85
C THR A 722 -0.42 0.02 4.36
N THR A 723 0.60 0.51 3.67
CA THR A 723 0.58 0.80 2.23
C THR A 723 1.22 -0.29 1.36
N LEU A 724 1.71 -1.37 1.99
CA LEU A 724 2.29 -2.55 1.36
C LEU A 724 1.31 -3.73 1.43
N HIS A 725 1.59 -4.70 2.32
CA HIS A 725 0.82 -5.92 2.47
C HIS A 725 -0.69 -5.70 2.66
N LEU A 726 -1.11 -4.75 3.53
CA LEU A 726 -2.53 -4.51 3.77
C LEU A 726 -3.25 -4.00 2.51
N LEU A 727 -2.63 -3.09 1.76
CA LEU A 727 -3.20 -2.57 0.53
C LEU A 727 -3.31 -3.65 -0.54
N TYR A 728 -2.25 -4.45 -0.73
CA TYR A 728 -2.23 -5.54 -1.71
C TYR A 728 -3.21 -6.66 -1.37
N SER A 729 -3.28 -7.06 -0.10
CA SER A 729 -4.20 -8.11 0.36
C SER A 729 -5.67 -7.69 0.23
N ARG A 730 -6.00 -6.41 0.49
CA ARG A 730 -7.33 -5.86 0.26
C ARG A 730 -7.68 -5.84 -1.23
N PHE A 731 -6.74 -5.40 -2.08
CA PHE A 731 -6.90 -5.44 -3.54
C PHE A 731 -7.19 -6.85 -4.06
N TRP A 732 -6.37 -7.83 -3.65
CA TRP A 732 -6.58 -9.23 -4.04
C TRP A 732 -7.94 -9.75 -3.56
N ASN A 733 -8.28 -9.49 -2.32
CA ASN A 733 -9.56 -9.95 -1.76
C ASN A 733 -10.77 -9.30 -2.45
N LEU A 734 -10.74 -8.00 -2.74
CA LEU A 734 -11.79 -7.30 -3.49
C LEU A 734 -11.97 -7.88 -4.90
N PHE A 735 -10.86 -8.12 -5.60
CA PHE A 735 -10.90 -8.78 -6.90
C PHE A 735 -11.52 -10.19 -6.82
N LEU A 736 -11.08 -10.99 -5.86
CA LEU A 736 -11.61 -12.36 -5.66
C LEU A 736 -13.09 -12.34 -5.25
N TYR A 737 -13.51 -11.34 -4.49
CA TYR A 737 -14.90 -11.13 -4.15
C TYR A 737 -15.75 -10.84 -5.38
N ASP A 738 -15.30 -9.97 -6.27
CA ASP A 738 -15.97 -9.68 -7.55
C ASP A 738 -16.07 -10.92 -8.46
N GLN A 739 -15.14 -11.87 -8.31
CA GLN A 739 -15.19 -13.15 -9.02
C GLN A 739 -16.01 -14.23 -8.29
N GLY A 740 -16.62 -13.94 -7.14
CA GLY A 740 -17.36 -14.92 -6.33
C GLY A 740 -16.48 -16.02 -5.71
N LEU A 741 -15.19 -15.76 -5.56
CA LEU A 741 -14.21 -16.74 -5.07
C LEU A 741 -13.96 -16.65 -3.57
N VAL A 742 -14.34 -15.55 -2.93
CA VAL A 742 -14.24 -15.34 -1.48
C VAL A 742 -15.55 -14.88 -0.88
N ALA A 743 -15.74 -15.18 0.41
CA ALA A 743 -17.01 -14.99 1.11
C ALA A 743 -17.27 -13.56 1.58
N VAL A 744 -16.22 -12.75 1.75
CA VAL A 744 -16.30 -11.40 2.34
C VAL A 744 -15.58 -10.38 1.49
N LYS A 745 -16.11 -9.13 1.49
CA LYS A 745 -15.57 -8.04 0.71
C LYS A 745 -14.26 -7.48 1.28
N GLU A 746 -14.19 -7.32 2.60
CA GLU A 746 -12.98 -6.89 3.30
C GLU A 746 -12.40 -8.05 4.13
N PRO A 747 -11.07 -8.28 4.07
CA PRO A 747 -10.47 -9.46 4.69
C PRO A 747 -10.34 -9.36 6.22
N TYR A 748 -10.22 -8.15 6.78
CA TYR A 748 -9.89 -7.90 8.16
C TYR A 748 -10.90 -6.94 8.81
N ALA A 749 -11.56 -7.36 9.91
CA ALA A 749 -12.51 -6.52 10.63
C ALA A 749 -11.80 -5.46 11.49
N LEU A 750 -10.78 -5.87 12.25
CA LEU A 750 -9.98 -4.98 13.09
C LEU A 750 -8.50 -5.11 12.78
N ARG A 751 -7.82 -3.99 12.57
CA ARG A 751 -6.36 -3.90 12.49
C ARG A 751 -5.79 -3.40 13.81
N LYS A 752 -4.81 -4.12 14.37
CA LYS A 752 -4.12 -3.72 15.60
C LYS A 752 -2.63 -3.55 15.33
N PRO A 753 -2.17 -2.33 15.07
CA PRO A 753 -0.74 -2.06 14.88
C PRO A 753 0.01 -2.16 16.22
N HIS A 754 1.30 -2.48 16.13
CA HIS A 754 2.19 -2.47 17.29
C HIS A 754 3.35 -1.50 17.10
N GLY A 755 3.86 -0.99 18.24
CA GLY A 755 5.06 -0.17 18.25
C GLY A 755 6.34 -1.01 18.17
N ILE A 756 7.45 -0.36 17.86
CA ILE A 756 8.77 -0.97 17.76
C ILE A 756 9.40 -1.09 19.14
N VAL A 757 10.05 -2.24 19.43
CA VAL A 757 10.90 -2.42 20.61
C VAL A 757 12.31 -1.94 20.25
N LEU A 758 12.75 -0.88 20.94
CA LEU A 758 14.07 -0.29 20.80
C LEU A 758 15.08 -0.98 21.72
N GLY A 759 16.36 -0.86 21.42
CA GLY A 759 17.42 -1.28 22.32
C GLY A 759 17.44 -0.47 23.63
N SER A 760 18.26 -0.86 24.55
CA SER A 760 18.47 -0.13 25.82
C SER A 760 19.08 1.27 25.65
N ASP A 761 19.62 1.54 24.46
CA ASP A 761 20.12 2.83 23.99
C ASP A 761 19.04 3.75 23.41
N GLY A 762 17.77 3.31 23.36
CA GLY A 762 16.66 4.05 22.78
C GLY A 762 16.62 4.05 21.24
N GLU A 763 17.49 3.30 20.59
CA GLU A 763 17.61 3.19 19.15
C GLU A 763 17.04 1.88 18.62
N LYS A 764 16.65 1.84 17.33
CA LYS A 764 16.18 0.62 16.69
C LYS A 764 17.22 -0.49 16.79
N MET A 765 16.80 -1.66 17.28
CA MET A 765 17.68 -2.82 17.41
C MET A 765 18.30 -3.22 16.07
N SER A 766 19.62 -3.34 16.03
CA SER A 766 20.36 -3.71 14.83
C SER A 766 21.62 -4.51 15.20
N LYS A 767 21.91 -5.57 14.44
CA LYS A 767 23.12 -6.37 14.63
C LYS A 767 24.41 -5.56 14.45
N SER A 768 24.40 -4.56 13.59
CA SER A 768 25.53 -3.67 13.34
C SER A 768 25.80 -2.71 14.51
N ARG A 769 24.79 -2.39 15.31
CA ARG A 769 24.90 -1.56 16.53
C ARG A 769 25.22 -2.38 17.78
N GLY A 770 25.06 -3.70 17.74
CA GLY A 770 25.26 -4.57 18.88
C GLY A 770 24.21 -4.44 20.00
N ASN A 771 23.09 -3.78 19.74
CA ASN A 771 22.01 -3.50 20.71
C ASN A 771 20.82 -4.48 20.61
N VAL A 772 21.00 -5.61 19.91
CA VAL A 772 19.94 -6.62 19.74
C VAL A 772 19.86 -7.51 20.98
N VAL A 773 18.66 -7.63 21.54
CA VAL A 773 18.35 -8.57 22.63
C VAL A 773 17.88 -9.90 22.02
N ASP A 774 18.54 -10.98 22.41
CA ASP A 774 18.18 -12.34 21.99
C ASP A 774 17.07 -12.91 22.89
N PRO A 775 15.84 -13.14 22.36
CA PRO A 775 14.76 -13.71 23.15
C PRO A 775 15.10 -15.06 23.81
N GLN A 776 15.93 -15.90 23.15
CA GLN A 776 16.29 -17.19 23.69
C GLN A 776 17.21 -17.10 24.90
N ALA A 777 18.12 -16.13 24.90
CA ALA A 777 18.96 -15.85 26.07
C ALA A 777 18.10 -15.43 27.27
N VAL A 778 17.09 -14.60 27.03
CA VAL A 778 16.14 -14.15 28.07
C VAL A 778 15.27 -15.32 28.59
N VAL A 779 14.73 -16.16 27.71
CA VAL A 779 13.98 -17.37 28.12
C VAL A 779 14.85 -18.32 28.93
N LYS A 780 16.10 -18.52 28.53
CA LYS A 780 17.03 -19.36 29.29
C LYS A 780 17.32 -18.82 30.68
N GLN A 781 17.39 -17.51 30.84
CA GLN A 781 17.69 -16.86 32.11
C GLN A 781 16.50 -16.73 33.05
N TYR A 782 15.34 -16.33 32.52
CA TYR A 782 14.14 -15.94 33.31
C TYR A 782 12.92 -16.83 33.09
N GLY A 783 12.85 -17.57 31.99
CA GLY A 783 11.66 -18.31 31.54
C GLY A 783 10.80 -17.53 30.53
N ALA A 784 9.93 -18.25 29.84
CA ALA A 784 9.05 -17.70 28.83
C ALA A 784 7.94 -16.82 29.43
N ASP A 785 7.36 -17.21 30.57
CA ASP A 785 6.30 -16.43 31.21
C ASP A 785 6.78 -15.04 31.66
N VAL A 786 8.01 -14.95 32.16
CA VAL A 786 8.62 -13.65 32.51
C VAL A 786 8.82 -12.79 31.28
N LEU A 787 9.34 -13.36 30.20
CA LEU A 787 9.55 -12.65 28.93
C LEU A 787 8.22 -12.15 28.33
N ARG A 788 7.20 -13.00 28.29
CA ARG A 788 5.86 -12.67 27.80
C ARG A 788 5.25 -11.49 28.55
N MET A 789 5.22 -11.60 29.89
CA MET A 789 4.68 -10.53 30.73
C MET A 789 5.49 -9.23 30.61
N TYR A 790 6.81 -9.33 30.51
CA TYR A 790 7.65 -8.14 30.38
C TYR A 790 7.45 -7.41 29.04
N GLU A 791 7.35 -8.14 27.92
CA GLU A 791 7.04 -7.54 26.61
C GLU A 791 5.70 -6.77 26.61
N LEU A 792 4.71 -7.30 27.32
CA LEU A 792 3.42 -6.63 27.48
C LEU A 792 3.48 -5.44 28.45
N PHE A 793 4.36 -5.49 29.46
CA PHE A 793 4.51 -4.46 30.49
C PHE A 793 5.29 -3.24 30.04
N LEU A 794 6.16 -3.34 29.00
CA LEU A 794 7.02 -2.27 28.50
C LEU A 794 6.27 -0.95 28.20
N GLY A 795 4.99 -1.01 27.86
CA GLY A 795 4.16 0.15 27.58
C GLY A 795 2.94 -0.18 26.69
N PRO A 796 2.15 0.83 26.32
CA PRO A 796 1.02 0.63 25.41
C PRO A 796 1.42 -0.12 24.15
N HIS A 797 0.53 -1.00 23.67
CA HIS A 797 0.87 -1.90 22.56
C HIS A 797 1.32 -1.17 21.28
N GLU A 798 0.73 -0.03 21.00
CA GLU A 798 0.99 0.79 19.80
C GLU A 798 2.23 1.71 19.94
N ALA A 799 2.73 1.89 21.16
CA ALA A 799 3.85 2.80 21.43
C ALA A 799 5.21 2.16 21.12
N MET A 800 6.14 2.98 20.64
CA MET A 800 7.58 2.63 20.66
C MET A 800 8.07 2.58 22.09
N VAL A 801 8.78 1.52 22.46
CA VAL A 801 9.24 1.28 23.83
C VAL A 801 10.69 0.81 23.83
N SER A 802 11.46 1.20 24.86
CA SER A 802 12.85 0.78 24.99
C SER A 802 12.95 -0.43 25.93
N TRP A 803 13.79 -1.39 25.55
CA TRP A 803 14.13 -2.54 26.37
C TRP A 803 14.93 -2.12 27.62
N SER A 804 14.68 -2.75 28.75
CA SER A 804 15.44 -2.53 29.99
C SER A 804 15.73 -3.84 30.72
N ASP A 805 17.01 -4.21 30.87
CA ASP A 805 17.43 -5.41 31.61
C ASP A 805 17.10 -5.32 33.11
N LYS A 806 16.95 -4.11 33.63
CA LYS A 806 16.53 -3.90 35.03
C LYS A 806 15.03 -4.10 35.21
N GLY A 807 14.22 -3.74 34.20
CA GLY A 807 12.78 -3.83 34.28
C GLY A 807 12.27 -5.26 34.34
N ILE A 808 12.88 -6.17 33.56
CA ILE A 808 12.48 -7.59 33.52
C ILE A 808 12.63 -8.29 34.89
N VAL A 809 13.59 -7.89 35.70
CA VAL A 809 13.79 -8.44 37.04
C VAL A 809 12.57 -8.19 37.95
N GLY A 810 11.87 -7.06 37.75
CA GLY A 810 10.65 -6.76 38.49
C GLY A 810 9.55 -7.79 38.22
N VAL A 811 9.35 -8.17 36.95
CA VAL A 811 8.37 -9.19 36.53
C VAL A 811 8.79 -10.58 37.04
N ALA A 812 10.07 -10.93 36.94
CA ALA A 812 10.59 -12.20 37.46
C ALA A 812 10.31 -12.34 38.98
N ARG A 813 10.62 -11.31 39.76
CA ARG A 813 10.31 -11.27 41.20
C ARG A 813 8.81 -11.36 41.50
N PHE A 814 7.99 -10.80 40.63
CA PHE A 814 6.54 -10.91 40.80
C PHE A 814 6.09 -12.36 40.62
N LEU A 815 6.50 -13.06 39.56
CA LEU A 815 6.12 -14.46 39.36
C LEU A 815 6.68 -15.39 40.45
N ASP A 816 7.90 -15.12 40.95
CA ASP A 816 8.43 -15.85 42.11
C ASP A 816 7.58 -15.65 43.37
N ARG A 817 7.04 -14.43 43.61
CA ARG A 817 6.12 -14.18 44.72
C ARG A 817 4.79 -14.93 44.55
N ILE A 818 4.20 -14.93 43.32
CA ILE A 818 2.97 -15.70 43.04
C ILE A 818 3.22 -17.18 43.28
N TRP A 819 4.36 -17.73 42.82
CA TRP A 819 4.73 -19.12 43.02
C TRP A 819 4.77 -19.47 44.51
N ASN A 820 5.50 -18.66 45.30
CA ASN A 820 5.62 -18.91 46.73
C ASN A 820 4.29 -18.75 47.46
N TRP A 821 3.56 -17.67 47.16
CA TRP A 821 2.25 -17.40 47.80
C TRP A 821 1.23 -18.55 47.58
N VAL A 822 1.10 -19.03 46.35
CA VAL A 822 0.18 -20.14 46.06
C VAL A 822 0.63 -21.45 46.69
N ASN A 823 1.94 -21.75 46.66
CA ASN A 823 2.45 -22.97 47.33
C ASN A 823 2.35 -22.93 48.87
N GLU A 824 2.52 -21.74 49.47
CA GLU A 824 2.25 -21.57 50.91
C GLU A 824 0.82 -21.91 51.25
N ILE A 825 -0.16 -21.50 50.42
CA ILE A 825 -1.56 -21.82 50.63
C ILE A 825 -1.81 -23.32 50.41
N VAL A 826 -1.25 -23.93 49.38
CA VAL A 826 -1.46 -25.33 48.99
C VAL A 826 -0.76 -26.29 49.95
N GLU A 827 0.43 -25.96 50.51
CA GLU A 827 1.23 -26.81 51.39
C GLU A 827 0.89 -26.59 52.88
N ALA A 828 0.01 -25.62 53.22
CA ALA A 828 -0.39 -25.35 54.60
C ALA A 828 -1.06 -26.62 55.23
N PRO A 829 -0.68 -27.00 56.48
CA PRO A 829 -1.26 -28.18 57.16
C PRO A 829 -2.78 -28.03 57.31
N HIS A 830 -3.53 -29.06 56.93
CA HIS A 830 -4.99 -29.14 57.09
C HIS A 830 -5.33 -29.47 58.55
N GLU A 831 -5.07 -28.59 59.53
CA GLU A 831 -5.56 -28.75 60.91
C GLU A 831 -7.00 -28.22 60.96
N LYS A 832 -7.87 -29.03 61.66
CA LYS A 832 -9.26 -28.66 61.93
C LYS A 832 -9.27 -27.35 62.71
N VAL A 833 -9.86 -26.32 62.14
CA VAL A 833 -10.06 -25.02 62.82
C VAL A 833 -11.21 -25.18 63.84
N THR A 834 -10.86 -25.27 65.17
CA THR A 834 -11.80 -25.22 66.26
C THR A 834 -11.71 -23.92 67.06
N SER A 835 -11.12 -22.86 66.57
CA SER A 835 -10.95 -21.59 67.28
C SER A 835 -11.63 -20.43 66.58
N PRO A 836 -12.41 -19.56 67.31
CA PRO A 836 -13.12 -18.42 66.67
C PRO A 836 -12.24 -17.17 66.44
N HIS A 837 -10.94 -17.22 66.69
CA HIS A 837 -10.02 -16.11 66.40
C HIS A 837 -8.79 -16.60 65.71
N PRO A 838 -8.66 -16.39 64.38
CA PRO A 838 -7.39 -16.65 63.69
C PRO A 838 -6.34 -15.60 64.06
N SER A 839 -5.16 -16.08 64.47
CA SER A 839 -3.97 -15.20 64.58
C SER A 839 -3.51 -14.70 63.21
N PRO A 840 -2.94 -13.48 63.10
CA PRO A 840 -2.70 -12.80 61.79
C PRO A 840 -1.52 -13.32 60.95
N HIS A 841 -0.97 -14.45 61.26
CA HIS A 841 0.17 -14.99 60.55
C HIS A 841 -0.04 -16.46 60.14
N LYS A 842 -0.10 -16.70 58.82
CA LYS A 842 -0.06 -17.93 58.02
C LYS A 842 -1.44 -18.40 57.52
N GLY A 843 -1.59 -18.32 56.18
CA GLY A 843 -2.75 -18.82 55.46
C GLY A 843 -3.05 -20.28 55.81
N ARG A 844 -4.27 -20.57 56.29
CA ARG A 844 -4.81 -21.92 56.51
C ARG A 844 -6.01 -22.15 55.60
N VAL A 845 -5.99 -23.32 54.95
CA VAL A 845 -7.13 -23.78 54.13
C VAL A 845 -8.04 -24.68 55.02
N PRO A 846 -9.29 -24.33 55.33
CA PRO A 846 -10.23 -25.21 56.01
C PRO A 846 -10.81 -26.27 55.05
N GLU A 847 -10.96 -27.52 55.57
CA GLU A 847 -11.77 -28.55 54.90
C GLU A 847 -13.26 -28.19 54.97
N ALA A 848 -13.96 -28.44 53.85
CA ALA A 848 -15.38 -28.41 53.57
C ALA A 848 -16.35 -28.00 54.71
N GLY A 849 -16.90 -26.83 54.63
CA GLY A 849 -18.03 -26.36 55.43
C GLY A 849 -18.05 -24.86 55.65
N GLY A 850 -18.48 -24.07 54.68
CA GLY A 850 -18.97 -22.71 54.90
C GLY A 850 -17.95 -21.60 55.07
N VAL A 851 -16.68 -21.78 54.69
CA VAL A 851 -15.69 -20.70 54.75
C VAL A 851 -15.73 -19.92 53.43
N VAL A 852 -15.94 -18.61 53.51
CA VAL A 852 -16.00 -17.68 52.40
C VAL A 852 -14.79 -16.73 52.46
N ASP A 853 -14.40 -16.22 51.28
CA ASP A 853 -13.40 -15.15 51.20
C ASP A 853 -13.82 -13.93 52.06
N THR A 854 -12.83 -13.18 52.54
CA THR A 854 -13.10 -11.88 53.15
C THR A 854 -13.78 -10.95 52.17
N GLU A 855 -14.61 -10.01 52.63
CA GLU A 855 -15.23 -8.98 51.73
C GLU A 855 -14.16 -8.27 50.90
N LYS A 856 -12.99 -8.04 51.47
CA LYS A 856 -11.86 -7.42 50.78
C LYS A 856 -11.34 -8.28 49.60
N VAL A 857 -11.13 -9.58 49.83
CA VAL A 857 -10.65 -10.51 48.77
C VAL A 857 -11.71 -10.61 47.65
N GLN A 858 -13.00 -10.76 48.03
CA GLN A 858 -14.08 -10.80 47.02
C GLN A 858 -14.10 -9.52 46.15
N ARG A 859 -13.99 -8.34 46.78
CA ARG A 859 -14.01 -7.07 46.10
C ARG A 859 -12.79 -6.94 45.16
N GLU A 860 -11.61 -7.14 45.68
CA GLU A 860 -10.37 -6.98 44.89
C GLU A 860 -10.26 -7.99 43.73
N LEU A 861 -10.75 -9.24 43.96
CA LEU A 861 -10.78 -10.25 42.87
C LEU A 861 -11.78 -9.86 41.76
N ASN A 862 -12.98 -9.38 42.12
CA ASN A 862 -13.96 -8.92 41.13
C ASN A 862 -13.45 -7.68 40.39
N LYS A 863 -12.80 -6.72 41.06
CA LYS A 863 -12.10 -5.59 40.43
C LYS A 863 -11.06 -6.08 39.45
N LEU A 864 -10.23 -7.05 39.82
CA LEU A 864 -9.20 -7.61 38.95
C LEU A 864 -9.82 -8.28 37.71
N ILE A 865 -10.81 -9.17 37.89
CA ILE A 865 -11.47 -9.87 36.78
C ILE A 865 -12.06 -8.87 35.80
N LYS A 866 -12.79 -7.85 36.28
CA LYS A 866 -13.33 -6.76 35.45
C LYS A 866 -12.23 -6.04 34.71
N LYS A 867 -11.20 -5.57 35.42
CA LYS A 867 -10.07 -4.81 34.85
C LYS A 867 -9.33 -5.59 33.76
N ILE A 868 -9.01 -6.85 34.00
CA ILE A 868 -8.29 -7.68 33.02
C ILE A 868 -9.16 -7.98 31.80
N THR A 869 -10.46 -8.23 32.01
CA THR A 869 -11.43 -8.41 30.93
C THR A 869 -11.48 -7.20 30.01
N GLU A 870 -11.67 -6.01 30.60
CA GLU A 870 -11.72 -4.74 29.85
C GLU A 870 -10.37 -4.39 29.21
N ASP A 871 -9.26 -4.74 29.85
CA ASP A 871 -7.92 -4.47 29.33
C ASP A 871 -7.56 -5.37 28.14
N ILE A 872 -7.94 -6.66 28.16
CA ILE A 872 -7.74 -7.56 27.02
C ILE A 872 -8.59 -7.11 25.83
N GLU A 873 -9.87 -6.81 26.04
CA GLU A 873 -10.76 -6.32 24.99
C GLU A 873 -10.29 -4.96 24.43
N GLY A 874 -9.75 -4.09 25.28
CA GLY A 874 -9.20 -2.77 24.92
C GLY A 874 -7.73 -2.79 24.52
N PHE A 875 -7.07 -3.95 24.48
CA PHE A 875 -5.63 -4.11 24.16
C PHE A 875 -4.68 -3.32 25.08
N ARG A 876 -5.06 -3.12 26.35
CA ARG A 876 -4.29 -2.40 27.37
C ARG A 876 -3.49 -3.37 28.26
N PHE A 877 -2.70 -4.24 27.63
CA PHE A 877 -1.99 -5.33 28.33
C PHE A 877 -1.01 -4.85 29.40
N ASN A 878 -0.39 -3.69 29.24
CA ASN A 878 0.55 -3.14 30.20
C ASN A 878 -0.13 -2.81 31.54
N THR A 879 -1.36 -2.29 31.53
CA THR A 879 -2.14 -2.00 32.74
C THR A 879 -2.63 -3.29 33.42
N SER A 880 -2.83 -4.36 32.66
CA SER A 880 -3.13 -5.69 33.23
C SER A 880 -2.00 -6.19 34.11
N ILE A 881 -0.74 -6.03 33.69
CA ILE A 881 0.40 -6.49 34.49
C ILE A 881 0.49 -5.73 35.81
N SER A 882 0.28 -4.42 35.81
CA SER A 882 0.20 -3.61 37.02
C SER A 882 -0.95 -4.09 37.92
N ALA A 883 -2.14 -4.36 37.37
CA ALA A 883 -3.30 -4.82 38.13
C ALA A 883 -3.05 -6.15 38.85
N PHE A 884 -2.36 -7.10 38.22
CA PHE A 884 -1.94 -8.33 38.89
C PHE A 884 -1.03 -8.06 40.10
N MET A 885 -0.07 -7.15 39.95
CA MET A 885 0.86 -6.80 41.04
C MET A 885 0.12 -6.10 42.19
N GLU A 886 -0.78 -5.17 41.88
CA GLU A 886 -1.61 -4.45 42.84
C GLU A 886 -2.53 -5.41 43.63
N PHE A 887 -3.21 -6.31 42.92
CA PHE A 887 -4.06 -7.33 43.50
C PHE A 887 -3.29 -8.18 44.54
N HIS A 888 -2.16 -8.78 44.09
CA HIS A 888 -1.35 -9.59 44.99
C HIS A 888 -0.89 -8.81 46.22
N ASN A 889 -0.41 -7.56 46.03
CA ASN A 889 0.05 -6.74 47.17
C ASN A 889 -1.07 -6.40 48.16
N SER A 890 -2.31 -6.24 47.66
CA SER A 890 -3.46 -5.88 48.48
C SER A 890 -3.97 -7.03 49.35
N ILE A 891 -3.86 -8.30 48.85
CA ILE A 891 -4.50 -9.45 49.51
C ILE A 891 -3.55 -10.54 50.00
N LYS A 892 -2.20 -10.39 49.77
CA LYS A 892 -1.24 -11.45 50.10
C LYS A 892 -1.28 -11.95 51.54
N ASP A 893 -1.73 -11.11 52.48
CA ASP A 893 -1.85 -11.41 53.89
C ASP A 893 -3.25 -11.77 54.31
N ASP A 894 -4.23 -11.73 53.37
CA ASP A 894 -5.64 -12.07 53.61
C ASP A 894 -5.92 -13.55 53.31
N PHE A 895 -6.97 -14.08 53.91
CA PHE A 895 -7.46 -15.43 53.59
C PHE A 895 -8.14 -15.45 52.23
N ILE A 896 -7.73 -16.37 51.33
CA ILE A 896 -8.35 -16.63 50.03
C ILE A 896 -8.71 -18.11 49.89
N THR A 897 -9.91 -18.37 49.41
CA THR A 897 -10.37 -19.74 49.10
C THR A 897 -9.69 -20.33 47.89
N LEU A 898 -9.60 -21.67 47.81
CA LEU A 898 -9.07 -22.35 46.60
C LEU A 898 -9.88 -22.03 45.36
N GLU A 899 -11.17 -21.77 45.45
CA GLU A 899 -12.03 -21.36 44.34
C GLU A 899 -11.60 -19.99 43.80
N SER A 900 -11.44 -19.01 44.66
CA SER A 900 -11.00 -17.67 44.29
C SER A 900 -9.57 -17.65 43.79
N LEU A 901 -8.71 -18.48 44.37
CA LEU A 901 -7.34 -18.66 43.88
C LEU A 901 -7.31 -19.25 42.45
N LYS A 902 -8.21 -20.22 42.15
CA LYS A 902 -8.38 -20.72 40.79
C LYS A 902 -8.86 -19.64 39.83
N LYS A 903 -9.85 -18.80 40.23
CA LYS A 903 -10.28 -17.66 39.41
C LYS A 903 -9.11 -16.71 39.10
N PHE A 904 -8.27 -16.41 40.06
CA PHE A 904 -7.05 -15.61 39.84
C PHE A 904 -6.12 -16.27 38.83
N LEU A 905 -5.84 -17.58 38.98
CA LEU A 905 -4.95 -18.32 38.06
C LEU A 905 -5.54 -18.39 36.62
N ILE A 906 -6.86 -18.52 36.51
CA ILE A 906 -7.54 -18.46 35.19
C ILE A 906 -7.32 -17.10 34.51
N VAL A 907 -7.42 -16.02 35.27
CA VAL A 907 -7.24 -14.66 34.75
C VAL A 907 -5.75 -14.37 34.42
N LEU A 908 -4.82 -14.95 35.17
CA LEU A 908 -3.37 -14.84 34.94
C LEU A 908 -2.93 -15.69 33.72
N TYR A 909 -3.62 -16.80 33.45
CA TYR A 909 -3.22 -17.80 32.45
C TYR A 909 -2.88 -17.23 31.05
N PRO A 910 -3.63 -16.31 30.43
CA PRO A 910 -3.25 -15.78 29.14
C PRO A 910 -1.89 -15.09 29.11
N PHE A 911 -1.49 -14.48 30.22
CA PHE A 911 -0.24 -13.70 30.35
C PHE A 911 0.95 -14.58 30.71
N ALA A 912 0.79 -15.47 31.68
CA ALA A 912 1.79 -16.39 32.20
C ALA A 912 1.26 -17.82 32.23
N PRO A 913 1.15 -18.46 31.03
CA PRO A 913 0.40 -19.72 30.90
C PRO A 913 1.03 -20.91 31.59
N HIS A 914 2.34 -21.01 31.67
CA HIS A 914 3.01 -22.17 32.20
C HIS A 914 2.93 -22.23 33.74
N ILE A 915 3.16 -21.12 34.41
CA ILE A 915 3.04 -21.05 35.86
C ILE A 915 1.58 -21.24 36.33
N ALA A 916 0.63 -20.65 35.56
CA ALA A 916 -0.80 -20.81 35.89
C ALA A 916 -1.29 -22.26 35.73
N GLU A 917 -0.85 -22.97 34.69
CA GLU A 917 -1.13 -24.41 34.52
C GLU A 917 -0.59 -25.23 35.68
N GLU A 918 0.69 -25.00 36.03
CA GLU A 918 1.38 -25.74 37.10
C GLU A 918 0.72 -25.54 38.47
N LEU A 919 0.44 -24.31 38.80
CA LEU A 919 -0.20 -23.99 40.09
C LEU A 919 -1.64 -24.50 40.16
N THR A 920 -2.38 -24.46 39.03
CA THR A 920 -3.73 -25.04 38.97
C THR A 920 -3.70 -26.57 39.12
N GLU A 921 -2.71 -27.25 38.51
CA GLU A 921 -2.55 -28.70 38.66
C GLU A 921 -2.33 -29.06 40.14
N ARG A 922 -1.46 -28.33 40.84
CA ARG A 922 -1.21 -28.55 42.28
C ARG A 922 -2.46 -28.36 43.15
N ILE A 923 -3.28 -27.37 42.83
CA ILE A 923 -4.57 -27.19 43.54
C ILE A 923 -5.50 -28.37 43.27
N ARG A 924 -5.59 -28.86 42.04
CA ARG A 924 -6.40 -30.03 41.66
C ARG A 924 -5.95 -31.32 42.35
N GLU A 925 -4.63 -31.49 42.48
CA GLU A 925 -4.02 -32.61 43.23
C GLU A 925 -4.44 -32.59 44.73
N LEU A 926 -4.39 -31.40 45.35
CA LEU A 926 -4.85 -31.21 46.72
C LEU A 926 -6.34 -31.58 46.93
N GLU A 927 -7.18 -31.23 45.97
CA GLU A 927 -8.62 -31.54 46.00
C GLU A 927 -8.96 -33.03 45.79
N LYS A 928 -7.92 -33.91 45.65
CA LYS A 928 -8.05 -35.35 45.38
C LYS A 928 -8.98 -35.69 44.21
N LYS A 929 -9.20 -34.78 43.33
CA LYS A 929 -9.91 -35.04 42.09
C LYS A 929 -8.99 -35.82 41.15
N ARG A 930 -9.19 -37.13 41.04
CA ARG A 930 -8.63 -38.01 39.99
C ARG A 930 -9.19 -37.57 38.65
N ILE A 931 -8.79 -36.45 38.15
CA ILE A 931 -9.13 -36.00 36.81
C ILE A 931 -7.89 -36.22 35.97
N SER A 932 -8.04 -36.81 34.77
CA SER A 932 -6.99 -36.80 33.77
C SER A 932 -6.42 -35.38 33.64
N LYS A 933 -5.08 -35.25 33.51
CA LYS A 933 -4.45 -33.93 33.24
C LYS A 933 -5.23 -33.17 32.18
N THR A 934 -5.83 -32.06 32.56
CA THR A 934 -6.57 -31.16 31.67
C THR A 934 -5.98 -29.76 31.77
N SER A 935 -5.82 -29.11 30.61
CA SER A 935 -5.32 -27.73 30.60
C SER A 935 -6.33 -26.75 31.20
N ILE A 936 -5.84 -25.77 31.92
CA ILE A 936 -6.61 -24.60 32.39
C ILE A 936 -7.26 -23.84 31.22
N GLN A 937 -6.75 -23.96 30.00
CA GLN A 937 -7.34 -23.41 28.76
C GLN A 937 -8.80 -23.87 28.53
N LEU A 938 -9.19 -25.00 29.12
CA LEU A 938 -10.54 -25.57 28.99
C LEU A 938 -11.52 -25.06 30.05
N GLU A 939 -11.01 -24.33 31.04
CA GLU A 939 -11.85 -23.64 32.02
C GLU A 939 -12.54 -22.42 31.41
N SER A 940 -13.69 -22.05 31.93
CA SER A 940 -14.42 -20.84 31.50
C SER A 940 -13.82 -19.59 32.13
N TRP A 941 -13.78 -18.52 31.36
CA TRP A 941 -13.41 -17.20 31.91
C TRP A 941 -14.36 -16.79 33.03
N PRO A 942 -13.86 -16.35 34.19
CA PRO A 942 -14.71 -16.03 35.30
C PRO A 942 -15.52 -14.75 35.07
N SER A 943 -16.78 -14.74 35.53
CA SER A 943 -17.59 -13.53 35.63
C SER A 943 -17.21 -12.73 36.87
N PHE A 944 -17.50 -11.44 36.84
CA PHE A 944 -17.37 -10.54 37.96
C PHE A 944 -18.76 -10.02 38.37
N ASP A 945 -18.92 -9.69 39.65
CA ASP A 945 -20.14 -9.10 40.24
C ASP A 945 -19.88 -7.62 40.52
N GLU A 946 -20.57 -6.73 39.79
CA GLU A 946 -20.41 -5.28 39.95
C GLU A 946 -20.84 -4.79 41.34
N SER A 947 -21.78 -5.47 41.98
CA SER A 947 -22.25 -5.08 43.32
C SER A 947 -21.16 -5.24 44.40
N LEU A 948 -20.24 -6.17 44.17
CA LEU A 948 -19.08 -6.40 45.05
C LEU A 948 -17.92 -5.43 44.83
N ILE A 949 -17.90 -4.73 43.70
CA ILE A 949 -16.85 -3.78 43.36
C ILE A 949 -17.04 -2.42 44.01
N VAL A 950 -18.27 -2.07 44.34
CA VAL A 950 -18.61 -0.76 44.88
C VAL A 950 -17.99 -0.61 46.27
N GLU A 951 -17.15 0.36 46.48
CA GLU A 951 -16.66 0.73 47.81
C GLU A 951 -17.79 1.34 48.62
N LYS A 952 -18.11 0.76 49.77
CA LYS A 952 -19.11 1.29 50.66
C LYS A 952 -18.74 2.69 51.18
N GLU A 953 -17.43 2.92 51.35
CA GLU A 953 -16.87 4.23 51.75
C GLU A 953 -15.68 4.59 50.84
N VAL A 954 -15.53 5.86 50.53
CA VAL A 954 -14.45 6.44 49.76
C VAL A 954 -13.70 7.49 50.55
N GLU A 955 -12.38 7.59 50.32
CA GLU A 955 -11.57 8.62 50.91
C GLU A 955 -11.57 9.87 50.02
N VAL A 956 -12.17 10.95 50.46
CA VAL A 956 -12.24 12.21 49.76
C VAL A 956 -11.17 13.16 50.29
N VAL A 957 -10.35 13.69 49.37
CA VAL A 957 -9.33 14.72 49.71
C VAL A 957 -10.00 16.05 49.97
N VAL A 958 -9.74 16.65 51.11
CA VAL A 958 -10.27 17.96 51.51
C VAL A 958 -9.21 19.03 51.28
N GLN A 959 -9.56 20.03 50.49
CA GLN A 959 -8.73 21.18 50.21
C GLN A 959 -9.39 22.50 50.70
N ILE A 960 -8.60 23.48 51.04
CA ILE A 960 -9.01 24.88 51.20
C ILE A 960 -8.15 25.73 50.26
N ASN A 961 -8.80 26.51 49.39
CA ASN A 961 -8.15 27.35 48.40
C ASN A 961 -7.06 26.57 47.59
N GLY A 962 -7.35 25.29 47.21
CA GLY A 962 -6.47 24.41 46.45
C GLY A 962 -5.35 23.73 47.26
N LYS A 963 -5.22 24.03 48.57
CA LYS A 963 -4.22 23.35 49.45
C LYS A 963 -4.87 22.22 50.23
N VAL A 964 -4.28 21.03 50.21
CA VAL A 964 -4.77 19.88 50.97
C VAL A 964 -4.71 20.16 52.47
N ARG A 965 -5.82 19.87 53.15
CA ARG A 965 -6.03 20.04 54.61
C ARG A 965 -6.31 18.74 55.35
N GLY A 966 -6.66 17.71 54.61
CA GLY A 966 -6.90 16.38 55.18
C GLY A 966 -7.63 15.48 54.19
N LYS A 967 -8.06 14.33 54.71
CA LYS A 967 -8.88 13.36 53.99
C LYS A 967 -10.03 12.93 54.94
N ILE A 968 -11.18 12.66 54.37
CA ILE A 968 -12.34 12.16 55.08
C ILE A 968 -12.86 10.87 54.43
N LYS A 969 -13.39 9.97 55.20
CA LYS A 969 -14.12 8.79 54.70
C LYS A 969 -15.63 9.11 54.71
N VAL A 970 -16.23 8.91 53.55
CA VAL A 970 -17.66 9.11 53.37
C VAL A 970 -18.25 7.93 52.59
N PRO A 971 -19.54 7.61 52.75
CA PRO A 971 -20.17 6.62 51.86
C PRO A 971 -19.95 6.96 50.37
N SER A 972 -19.66 5.95 49.56
CA SER A 972 -19.49 6.18 48.12
C SER A 972 -20.75 6.73 47.49
N GLY A 973 -20.60 7.70 46.60
CA GLY A 973 -21.76 8.38 46.01
C GLY A 973 -22.37 9.50 46.85
N SER A 974 -21.80 9.84 48.01
CA SER A 974 -22.25 10.93 48.89
C SER A 974 -22.45 12.23 48.10
N LEU A 975 -23.49 12.95 48.44
CA LEU A 975 -23.79 14.27 47.87
C LEU A 975 -22.79 15.33 48.36
N GLU A 976 -22.58 16.38 47.58
CA GLU A 976 -21.69 17.51 47.93
C GLU A 976 -21.93 18.05 49.33
N GLN A 977 -23.19 18.18 49.70
CA GLN A 977 -23.55 18.67 51.02
C GLN A 977 -23.03 17.79 52.15
N THR A 978 -23.21 16.46 52.02
CA THR A 978 -22.76 15.47 53.03
C THR A 978 -21.24 15.51 53.15
N VAL A 979 -20.54 15.56 51.99
CA VAL A 979 -19.09 15.61 52.00
C VAL A 979 -18.56 16.95 52.53
N THR A 980 -19.27 18.05 52.30
CA THR A 980 -18.97 19.37 52.86
C THR A 980 -19.10 19.35 54.38
N ASP A 981 -20.16 18.75 54.90
CA ASP A 981 -20.42 18.72 56.33
C ASP A 981 -19.44 17.82 57.09
N GLU A 982 -19.04 16.70 56.49
CA GLU A 982 -17.96 15.85 57.03
C GLU A 982 -16.57 16.56 56.92
N ALA A 983 -16.29 17.24 55.83
CA ALA A 983 -15.06 18.01 55.66
C ALA A 983 -14.90 19.11 56.73
N LYS A 984 -15.99 19.79 57.10
CA LYS A 984 -16.01 20.80 58.17
C LYS A 984 -15.68 20.23 59.54
N LYS A 985 -15.77 18.92 59.79
CA LYS A 985 -15.38 18.29 61.05
C LYS A 985 -13.88 18.15 61.22
N LEU A 986 -13.09 18.27 60.17
CA LEU A 986 -11.64 18.24 60.24
C LEU A 986 -11.08 19.47 60.94
N GLU A 987 -10.19 19.27 61.92
CA GLU A 987 -9.64 20.33 62.73
C GLU A 987 -8.92 21.44 61.88
N PRO A 988 -8.13 21.13 60.83
CA PRO A 988 -7.56 22.15 59.96
C PRO A 988 -8.60 22.95 59.15
N VAL A 989 -9.77 22.37 58.90
CA VAL A 989 -10.88 23.05 58.22
C VAL A 989 -11.65 23.94 59.20
N LYS A 990 -11.95 23.46 60.41
CA LYS A 990 -12.56 24.28 61.46
C LYS A 990 -11.75 25.54 61.73
N GLN A 991 -10.41 25.39 61.92
CA GLN A 991 -9.53 26.53 62.18
C GLN A 991 -9.56 27.57 61.07
N ALA A 992 -9.63 27.12 59.81
CA ALA A 992 -9.66 28.03 58.67
C ALA A 992 -11.03 28.75 58.54
N LEU A 993 -12.10 28.17 59.06
CA LEU A 993 -13.48 28.72 59.00
C LEU A 993 -13.84 29.58 60.25
N VAL A 994 -12.95 29.80 61.20
CA VAL A 994 -13.23 30.61 62.40
C VAL A 994 -13.54 32.05 62.01
N ASN A 995 -12.82 32.63 61.03
CA ASN A 995 -12.98 34.02 60.66
C ASN A 995 -13.40 34.18 59.17
N GLU A 996 -13.69 33.11 58.45
CA GLU A 996 -14.05 33.12 57.06
C GLU A 996 -15.24 32.21 56.74
N SER A 997 -16.03 32.60 55.73
CA SER A 997 -17.14 31.79 55.23
C SER A 997 -16.80 31.17 53.88
N ILE A 998 -17.38 29.99 53.63
CA ILE A 998 -17.20 29.33 52.34
C ILE A 998 -17.93 30.13 51.24
N LYS A 999 -17.19 30.65 50.30
CA LYS A 999 -17.72 31.40 49.14
C LYS A 999 -18.13 30.48 48.00
N ARG A 1000 -17.42 29.34 47.84
CA ARG A 1000 -17.67 28.38 46.77
C ARG A 1000 -17.18 27.00 47.18
N VAL A 1001 -17.90 25.95 46.78
CA VAL A 1001 -17.48 24.58 46.88
C VAL A 1001 -17.15 24.06 45.48
N ILE A 1002 -16.01 23.40 45.31
CA ILE A 1002 -15.65 22.68 44.10
C ILE A 1002 -15.61 21.21 44.50
N PHE A 1003 -16.58 20.44 44.04
CA PHE A 1003 -16.78 19.04 44.41
C PHE A 1003 -16.52 18.12 43.19
N VAL A 1004 -15.63 17.21 43.36
CA VAL A 1004 -15.40 16.08 42.40
C VAL A 1004 -15.83 14.82 43.14
N LYS A 1005 -16.97 14.26 42.75
CA LYS A 1005 -17.63 13.13 43.42
C LYS A 1005 -16.64 12.02 43.69
N ASP A 1006 -16.64 11.48 44.89
CA ASP A 1006 -15.81 10.38 45.40
C ASP A 1006 -14.28 10.63 45.32
N ARG A 1007 -13.82 11.85 45.10
CA ARG A 1007 -12.39 12.16 44.92
C ARG A 1007 -11.89 13.34 45.73
N LEU A 1008 -12.56 14.48 45.62
CA LEU A 1008 -12.03 15.73 46.11
C LEU A 1008 -13.14 16.70 46.47
N ILE A 1009 -12.98 17.40 47.56
CA ILE A 1009 -13.72 18.63 47.88
C ILE A 1009 -12.74 19.78 48.15
N ASN A 1010 -12.93 20.90 47.45
CA ASN A 1010 -12.15 22.11 47.67
C ASN A 1010 -13.06 23.23 48.14
N LEU A 1011 -12.89 23.66 49.37
CA LEU A 1011 -13.64 24.77 49.98
C LEU A 1011 -12.90 26.08 49.71
N VAL A 1012 -13.50 26.96 48.93
CA VAL A 1012 -12.94 28.30 48.65
C VAL A 1012 -13.53 29.26 49.68
N ILE A 1013 -12.67 29.79 50.50
CA ILE A 1013 -13.00 30.72 51.60
C ILE A 1013 -12.47 32.10 51.30
#